data_c3dd7baa03c80677a4b61632be0bf580
#
_entry.id   c3dd7baa03c80677a4b61632be0bf580
#
_cell.length_a   1.000
_cell.length_b   1.000
_cell.length_c   1.000
_cell.angle_alpha   90.00
_cell.angle_beta   90.00
_cell.angle_gamma   90.00
#
_symmetry.space_group_name_H-M   'P 1'
#
loop_
_entity.id
_entity.type
_entity.pdbx_description
1 polymer ?
#
loop_
_entity_poly.entity_id
_entity_poly.type
_entity_poly.pdbx_seq_one_letter_code
_entity_poly.pdbx_strand_id
1 'polypeptide(L)'
;MSGKQFCITIIFLICLLSQAVAADRSKGAMLKKIFAYPTTIDTTTQKLSTHSYTYIKYNISTDKRNLILLAVPTMYAVAHSGQRRHISETYDSVCVNTSRIKSAHHILQRSTIPHGRNTMPTLVKYLTPEVYGETLINDFILSPFHHNNRRFYRFSISSFAGSHSTLTFRPKVRSTQLVTGKATFETKTGRIIDIQLSGEYDMILFTLNITMGSKGVLSLYPEQCVLEAKFKFMGNKITTRYASYFGLPQKITPQLRSLPDTTLFKHVRPVPLTTEEDSLFSVYYKQQEQNKMSAKKKSLSRRMWDEIGETLLGRITSNFGESNRGHVRVNPILNPLYFGYSGRKGLTYKFDVQTNYSFSDNQKITLRLKSGYSFKQKQLFYTIPAVYYFNLRRNGYIELEVSGGNRITNSLVADAIKNESPDSINWSSMQLDYFKNTRISFNLNYDFSPKFGINTGIVLRRRSAVDRKPFELSQRPYSYTSAAPQIEFEIRPWGYNGAIITADYERGIKGFLKANTEYEKYEFDAQYKRPLPSLSSLQMRLGAGFYSHKGKDSYFLDYSNFKENNIPGGWNDNWANEFELLNSNWYNASKYYVRANLTYESPILLVAWIPWVGRFIEKERIYMNILDINRLHPYIEYGYGIATHIFSAGIFTAQQNGHFDGIGVRFGIELFRQW
;
A
#
# COMPACT_ATOMS: atom_id res chain seq x y z
N MET A 1 -2.91 58.59 -39.79
CA MET A 1 -2.12 57.44 -40.27
C MET A 1 -2.58 57.10 -41.68
N SER A 2 -1.67 57.06 -42.63
CA SER A 2 -2.02 56.78 -44.03
C SER A 2 -2.42 55.28 -44.13
N GLY A 3 -3.41 54.99 -45.03
CA GLY A 3 -3.89 53.62 -45.21
C GLY A 3 -2.81 52.57 -45.53
N LYS A 4 -1.67 53.03 -46.08
CA LYS A 4 -0.50 52.17 -46.30
C LYS A 4 0.17 51.70 -45.00
N GLN A 5 0.22 52.55 -43.99
CA GLN A 5 0.80 52.17 -42.69
C GLN A 5 -0.09 51.18 -41.91
N PHE A 6 -1.41 51.31 -42.06
CA PHE A 6 -2.38 50.40 -41.46
C PHE A 6 -2.31 49.00 -42.12
N CYS A 7 -2.22 48.91 -43.43
CA CYS A 7 -2.04 47.65 -44.15
C CYS A 7 -0.72 46.95 -43.77
N ILE A 8 0.40 47.68 -43.65
CA ILE A 8 1.70 47.12 -43.26
C ILE A 8 1.63 46.56 -41.83
N THR A 9 0.95 47.25 -40.89
CA THR A 9 0.79 46.80 -39.52
C THR A 9 -0.08 45.52 -39.43
N ILE A 10 -1.14 45.44 -40.24
CA ILE A 10 -1.99 44.23 -40.28
C ILE A 10 -1.24 43.06 -40.89
N ILE A 11 -0.48 43.24 -41.96
CA ILE A 11 0.35 42.18 -42.57
C ILE A 11 1.40 41.70 -41.60
N PHE A 12 2.06 42.62 -40.86
CA PHE A 12 3.04 42.26 -39.83
C PHE A 12 2.40 41.49 -38.69
N LEU A 13 1.18 41.88 -38.25
CA LEU A 13 0.42 41.16 -37.21
C LEU A 13 -0.01 39.75 -37.65
N ILE A 14 -0.45 39.61 -38.91
CA ILE A 14 -0.79 38.31 -39.52
C ILE A 14 0.45 37.42 -39.65
N CYS A 15 1.60 37.97 -40.03
CA CYS A 15 2.86 37.23 -40.07
C CYS A 15 3.32 36.79 -38.69
N LEU A 16 3.19 37.63 -37.66
CA LEU A 16 3.48 37.26 -36.29
C LEU A 16 2.52 36.18 -35.77
N LEU A 17 1.23 36.28 -36.04
CA LEU A 17 0.23 35.27 -35.69
C LEU A 17 0.49 33.96 -36.44
N SER A 18 0.85 33.98 -37.72
CA SER A 18 1.16 32.77 -38.49
C SER A 18 2.45 32.09 -37.97
N GLN A 19 3.48 32.86 -37.59
CA GLN A 19 4.69 32.31 -36.96
C GLN A 19 4.41 31.73 -35.56
N ALA A 20 3.57 32.37 -34.75
CA ALA A 20 3.16 31.85 -33.45
C ALA A 20 2.37 30.52 -33.57
N VAL A 21 1.45 30.45 -34.53
CA VAL A 21 0.68 29.21 -34.82
C VAL A 21 1.58 28.10 -35.38
N ALA A 22 2.52 28.42 -36.27
CA ALA A 22 3.49 27.45 -36.79
C ALA A 22 4.44 26.94 -35.72
N ALA A 23 4.91 27.82 -34.82
CA ALA A 23 5.75 27.44 -33.67
C ALA A 23 4.99 26.54 -32.70
N ASP A 24 3.70 26.80 -32.47
CA ASP A 24 2.88 25.97 -31.56
C ASP A 24 2.57 24.59 -32.17
N ARG A 25 2.32 24.52 -33.48
CA ARG A 25 2.19 23.25 -34.23
C ARG A 25 3.48 22.43 -34.20
N SER A 26 4.63 23.05 -34.35
CA SER A 26 5.95 22.40 -34.26
C SER A 26 6.19 21.83 -32.89
N LYS A 27 5.91 22.59 -31.82
CA LYS A 27 6.00 22.11 -30.43
C LYS A 27 5.07 20.93 -30.12
N GLY A 28 3.83 21.00 -30.64
CA GLY A 28 2.87 19.91 -30.53
C GLY A 28 3.33 18.61 -31.21
N ALA A 29 4.00 18.73 -32.37
CA ALA A 29 4.57 17.59 -33.09
C ALA A 29 5.75 16.97 -32.31
N MET A 30 6.62 17.78 -31.72
CA MET A 30 7.74 17.30 -30.89
C MET A 30 7.24 16.55 -29.67
N LEU A 31 6.24 17.07 -28.95
CA LEU A 31 5.62 16.38 -27.81
C LEU A 31 5.02 15.03 -28.23
N LYS A 32 4.36 14.95 -29.36
CA LYS A 32 3.82 13.69 -29.91
C LYS A 32 4.93 12.66 -30.11
N LYS A 33 6.10 13.07 -30.62
CA LYS A 33 7.25 12.16 -30.81
C LYS A 33 7.76 11.61 -29.47
N ILE A 34 7.88 12.46 -28.44
CA ILE A 34 8.32 12.02 -27.11
C ILE A 34 7.36 10.97 -26.54
N PHE A 35 6.05 11.20 -26.60
CA PHE A 35 5.05 10.25 -26.11
C PHE A 35 4.97 8.97 -26.96
N ALA A 36 5.27 9.03 -28.25
CA ALA A 36 5.26 7.88 -29.14
C ALA A 36 6.58 7.09 -29.12
N TYR A 37 7.68 7.64 -28.60
CA TYR A 37 8.99 7.01 -28.64
C TYR A 37 9.00 5.57 -28.09
N PRO A 38 8.37 5.26 -26.92
CA PRO A 38 8.39 3.89 -26.40
C PRO A 38 7.75 2.87 -27.36
N THR A 39 6.76 3.27 -28.15
CA THR A 39 6.08 2.38 -29.10
C THR A 39 6.91 2.12 -30.37
N THR A 40 7.95 2.92 -30.60
CA THR A 40 8.86 2.73 -31.76
C THR A 40 9.94 1.70 -31.47
N ILE A 41 10.12 1.31 -30.20
CA ILE A 41 11.12 0.33 -29.78
C ILE A 41 10.47 -1.06 -29.75
N ASP A 42 11.01 -1.97 -30.57
CA ASP A 42 10.58 -3.35 -30.56
C ASP A 42 11.10 -4.07 -29.31
N THR A 43 10.20 -4.29 -28.36
CA THR A 43 10.48 -4.98 -27.10
C THR A 43 10.30 -6.50 -27.21
N THR A 44 9.75 -6.99 -28.31
CA THR A 44 9.40 -8.42 -28.47
C THR A 44 10.54 -9.23 -29.02
N THR A 45 11.31 -8.67 -29.96
CA THR A 45 12.44 -9.35 -30.64
C THR A 45 13.74 -9.23 -29.86
N GLN A 46 13.96 -8.17 -29.11
CA GLN A 46 15.11 -8.04 -28.23
C GLN A 46 14.81 -8.67 -26.88
N LYS A 47 15.04 -9.98 -26.74
CA LYS A 47 15.19 -10.60 -25.42
C LYS A 47 16.33 -9.88 -24.71
N LEU A 48 15.99 -8.96 -23.80
CA LEU A 48 16.96 -8.43 -22.85
C LEU A 48 17.68 -9.62 -22.21
N SER A 49 19.00 -9.55 -22.18
CA SER A 49 19.80 -10.41 -21.31
C SER A 49 19.16 -10.36 -19.94
N THR A 50 18.60 -11.47 -19.48
CA THR A 50 17.86 -11.58 -18.24
C THR A 50 18.67 -11.19 -17.02
N HIS A 51 19.99 -11.04 -17.18
CA HIS A 51 20.93 -10.70 -16.11
C HIS A 51 21.73 -9.45 -16.47
N SER A 52 21.60 -8.45 -15.63
CA SER A 52 22.40 -7.23 -15.64
C SER A 52 22.96 -6.99 -14.24
N TYR A 53 23.96 -6.14 -14.13
CA TYR A 53 24.56 -5.79 -12.85
C TYR A 53 24.33 -4.31 -12.56
N THR A 54 24.13 -4.01 -11.28
CA THR A 54 23.86 -2.67 -10.81
C THR A 54 24.80 -2.35 -9.64
N TYR A 55 25.39 -1.17 -9.68
CA TYR A 55 26.12 -0.62 -8.55
C TYR A 55 25.29 0.52 -7.94
N ILE A 56 25.07 0.46 -6.63
CA ILE A 56 24.37 1.50 -5.87
C ILE A 56 25.27 1.98 -4.75
N LYS A 57 25.43 3.29 -4.65
CA LYS A 57 26.11 3.97 -3.55
C LYS A 57 25.17 4.97 -2.93
N TYR A 58 25.12 5.03 -1.60
CA TYR A 58 24.35 6.07 -0.92
C TYR A 58 25.05 6.60 0.34
N ASN A 59 24.89 7.89 0.55
CA ASN A 59 25.36 8.64 1.69
C ASN A 59 24.16 9.17 2.46
N ILE A 60 24.18 9.04 3.79
CA ILE A 60 23.16 9.55 4.70
C ILE A 60 23.83 10.50 5.70
N SER A 61 23.28 11.71 5.84
CA SER A 61 23.68 12.69 6.84
C SER A 61 22.50 13.05 7.72
N THR A 62 22.66 12.92 9.03
CA THR A 62 21.68 13.36 10.03
C THR A 62 22.05 14.76 10.51
N ASP A 63 21.50 15.79 9.84
CA ASP A 63 21.83 17.20 10.13
C ASP A 63 21.29 17.63 11.51
N LYS A 64 20.01 17.26 11.78
CA LYS A 64 19.35 17.46 13.09
C LYS A 64 18.68 16.17 13.50
N ARG A 65 18.85 15.76 14.76
CA ARG A 65 18.21 14.57 15.33
C ARG A 65 17.73 14.83 16.76
N ASN A 66 16.60 14.23 17.08
CA ASN A 66 16.07 14.15 18.44
C ASN A 66 15.63 12.70 18.72
N LEU A 67 15.14 12.42 19.92
CA LEU A 67 14.73 11.07 20.35
C LEU A 67 13.62 10.45 19.48
N ILE A 68 12.81 11.26 18.82
CA ILE A 68 11.73 10.79 17.94
C ILE A 68 12.30 9.98 16.77
N LEU A 69 13.51 10.30 16.31
CA LEU A 69 14.15 9.58 15.20
C LEU A 69 14.38 8.09 15.51
N LEU A 70 14.55 7.73 16.80
CA LEU A 70 14.67 6.34 17.23
C LEU A 70 13.41 5.52 16.92
N ALA A 71 12.25 6.19 16.96
CA ALA A 71 10.97 5.55 16.70
C ALA A 71 10.61 5.52 15.20
N VAL A 72 11.31 6.27 14.34
CA VAL A 72 11.07 6.23 12.89
C VAL A 72 11.50 4.87 12.33
N PRO A 73 10.61 4.11 11.69
CA PRO A 73 10.96 2.81 11.10
C PRO A 73 12.18 2.92 10.17
N THR A 74 13.07 1.93 10.23
CA THR A 74 14.30 1.86 9.44
C THR A 74 15.37 2.91 9.77
N MET A 75 15.12 3.81 10.73
CA MET A 75 16.09 4.84 11.14
C MET A 75 16.76 4.59 12.47
N TYR A 76 16.34 3.57 13.22
CA TYR A 76 16.88 3.28 14.56
C TYR A 76 18.41 3.13 14.57
N ALA A 77 18.96 2.33 13.65
CA ALA A 77 20.41 2.08 13.56
C ALA A 77 21.22 3.38 13.33
N VAL A 78 20.70 4.29 12.51
CA VAL A 78 21.32 5.60 12.22
C VAL A 78 21.14 6.57 13.39
N ALA A 79 19.96 6.58 13.99
CA ALA A 79 19.64 7.47 15.11
C ALA A 79 20.43 7.12 16.38
N HIS A 80 20.64 5.83 16.64
CA HIS A 80 21.36 5.31 17.79
C HIS A 80 22.88 5.33 17.62
N SER A 81 23.37 5.34 16.38
CA SER A 81 24.81 5.42 16.13
C SER A 81 25.39 6.74 16.64
N GLY A 82 26.59 6.73 17.17
CA GLY A 82 27.31 7.94 17.57
C GLY A 82 27.64 8.85 16.39
N GLN A 83 27.67 8.29 15.18
CA GLN A 83 28.02 8.98 13.95
C GLN A 83 26.83 9.69 13.32
N ARG A 84 27.07 10.79 12.62
CA ARG A 84 26.05 11.54 11.89
C ARG A 84 26.06 11.26 10.39
N ARG A 85 27.13 10.73 9.87
CA ARG A 85 27.34 10.45 8.45
C ARG A 85 27.59 8.96 8.25
N HIS A 86 26.89 8.39 7.30
CA HIS A 86 27.00 6.98 6.93
C HIS A 86 27.09 6.84 5.42
N ILE A 87 27.84 5.85 4.99
CA ILE A 87 27.97 5.46 3.59
C ILE A 87 27.70 3.97 3.44
N SER A 88 27.04 3.60 2.34
CA SER A 88 26.86 2.21 1.94
C SER A 88 27.02 2.07 0.44
N GLU A 89 27.56 0.94 0.02
CA GLU A 89 27.65 0.56 -1.39
C GLU A 89 27.24 -0.89 -1.55
N THR A 90 26.54 -1.20 -2.66
CA THR A 90 26.13 -2.54 -3.04
C THR A 90 26.45 -2.78 -4.52
N TYR A 91 26.75 -4.02 -4.85
CA TYR A 91 26.84 -4.49 -6.22
C TYR A 91 25.92 -5.69 -6.35
N ASP A 92 24.93 -5.56 -7.22
CA ASP A 92 23.79 -6.45 -7.28
C ASP A 92 23.65 -7.05 -8.68
N SER A 93 23.28 -8.32 -8.74
CA SER A 93 22.77 -8.96 -9.95
C SER A 93 21.28 -8.66 -10.05
N VAL A 94 20.84 -8.16 -11.19
CA VAL A 94 19.46 -7.72 -11.42
C VAL A 94 18.87 -8.49 -12.59
N CYS A 95 17.70 -9.08 -12.38
CA CYS A 95 16.90 -9.67 -13.43
C CYS A 95 15.90 -8.65 -13.95
N VAL A 96 16.02 -8.27 -15.23
CA VAL A 96 15.12 -7.33 -15.89
C VAL A 96 14.15 -8.10 -16.78
N ASN A 97 12.86 -7.87 -16.64
CA ASN A 97 11.85 -8.39 -17.55
C ASN A 97 11.12 -7.22 -18.18
N THR A 98 11.08 -7.19 -19.49
CA THR A 98 10.45 -6.25 -20.46
C THR A 98 10.01 -4.86 -19.98
N SER A 99 9.66 -4.64 -18.71
CA SER A 99 9.24 -3.35 -18.17
C SER A 99 9.64 -3.10 -16.71
N ARG A 100 10.07 -4.12 -15.95
CA ARG A 100 10.37 -3.96 -14.52
C ARG A 100 11.56 -4.80 -14.09
N ILE A 101 12.32 -4.28 -13.12
CA ILE A 101 13.32 -5.06 -12.39
C ILE A 101 12.59 -6.03 -11.48
N LYS A 102 12.69 -7.34 -11.76
CA LYS A 102 11.95 -8.38 -11.03
C LYS A 102 12.61 -8.84 -9.74
N SER A 103 13.93 -8.92 -9.73
CA SER A 103 14.68 -9.36 -8.55
C SER A 103 16.06 -8.77 -8.54
N ALA A 104 16.56 -8.43 -7.35
CA ALA A 104 17.94 -8.06 -7.13
C ALA A 104 18.55 -9.07 -6.16
N HIS A 105 19.72 -9.59 -6.48
CA HIS A 105 20.50 -10.44 -5.59
C HIS A 105 21.79 -9.72 -5.25
N HIS A 106 22.02 -9.47 -3.95
CA HIS A 106 23.23 -8.82 -3.46
C HIS A 106 24.43 -9.76 -3.65
N ILE A 107 25.43 -9.27 -4.37
CA ILE A 107 26.71 -9.98 -4.58
C ILE A 107 27.76 -9.45 -3.60
N LEU A 108 27.85 -8.12 -3.48
CA LEU A 108 28.75 -7.44 -2.55
C LEU A 108 27.98 -6.35 -1.83
N GLN A 109 28.26 -6.21 -0.53
CA GLN A 109 27.73 -5.13 0.28
C GLN A 109 28.80 -4.63 1.25
N ARG A 110 28.98 -3.30 1.30
CA ARG A 110 29.85 -2.62 2.27
C ARG A 110 29.11 -1.45 2.86
N SER A 111 29.05 -1.34 4.19
CA SER A 111 28.26 -0.32 4.86
C SER A 111 28.89 0.13 6.17
N THR A 112 28.79 1.42 6.46
CA THR A 112 29.12 1.99 7.78
C THR A 112 27.89 2.11 8.67
N ILE A 113 26.72 1.70 8.19
CA ILE A 113 25.50 1.63 8.98
C ILE A 113 25.59 0.38 9.88
N PRO A 114 25.40 0.54 11.20
CA PRO A 114 25.42 -0.60 12.12
C PRO A 114 24.43 -1.69 11.70
N HIS A 115 24.83 -2.95 11.87
CA HIS A 115 24.02 -4.13 11.60
C HIS A 115 23.66 -4.42 10.13
N GLY A 116 24.26 -3.73 9.17
CA GLY A 116 24.10 -4.02 7.74
C GLY A 116 22.67 -3.91 7.18
N ARG A 117 21.75 -3.29 7.91
CA ARG A 117 20.35 -3.12 7.49
C ARG A 117 20.19 -2.01 6.46
N ASN A 118 19.30 -2.24 5.50
CA ASN A 118 18.91 -1.20 4.56
C ASN A 118 18.17 -0.07 5.30
N THR A 119 18.78 1.08 5.35
CA THR A 119 18.19 2.29 5.90
C THR A 119 17.51 3.06 4.79
N MET A 120 16.27 3.55 5.02
CA MET A 120 15.44 4.24 4.01
C MET A 120 15.28 3.44 2.71
N PRO A 121 14.83 2.18 2.75
CA PRO A 121 14.74 1.31 1.56
C PRO A 121 13.78 1.85 0.50
N THR A 122 12.83 2.72 0.88
CA THR A 122 11.92 3.41 -0.04
C THR A 122 12.65 4.28 -1.04
N LEU A 123 13.81 4.86 -0.69
CA LEU A 123 14.58 5.71 -1.58
C LEU A 123 15.28 4.91 -2.71
N VAL A 124 15.55 3.65 -2.50
CA VAL A 124 16.12 2.77 -3.55
C VAL A 124 15.17 2.67 -4.74
N LYS A 125 13.87 2.74 -4.51
CA LYS A 125 12.84 2.72 -5.56
C LYS A 125 12.89 3.93 -6.51
N TYR A 126 13.44 5.05 -6.04
CA TYR A 126 13.65 6.25 -6.87
C TYR A 126 14.80 6.07 -7.87
N LEU A 127 15.64 5.08 -7.69
CA LEU A 127 16.80 4.83 -8.54
C LEU A 127 16.46 4.03 -9.81
N THR A 128 15.25 3.48 -9.89
CA THR A 128 14.76 2.73 -11.05
C THR A 128 13.48 3.35 -11.62
N PRO A 129 13.49 4.65 -12.00
CA PRO A 129 12.29 5.31 -12.49
C PRO A 129 11.87 4.76 -13.86
N GLU A 130 10.59 4.48 -13.99
CA GLU A 130 9.96 4.10 -15.26
C GLU A 130 9.58 5.38 -16.03
N VAL A 131 10.56 6.01 -16.70
CA VAL A 131 10.40 7.33 -17.30
C VAL A 131 9.21 7.40 -18.26
N TYR A 132 9.07 6.41 -19.13
CA TYR A 132 7.99 6.33 -20.11
C TYR A 132 6.74 5.60 -19.60
N GLY A 133 6.80 5.04 -18.40
CA GLY A 133 5.65 4.42 -17.74
C GLY A 133 4.59 5.43 -17.32
N GLU A 134 3.39 4.98 -17.01
CA GLU A 134 2.33 5.84 -16.51
C GLU A 134 2.72 6.47 -15.17
N THR A 135 3.39 5.70 -14.32
CA THR A 135 4.00 6.17 -13.08
C THR A 135 5.52 6.16 -13.19
N LEU A 136 6.13 7.21 -12.67
CA LEU A 136 7.59 7.38 -12.70
C LEU A 136 8.27 6.53 -11.62
N ILE A 137 7.66 6.45 -10.44
CA ILE A 137 8.21 5.77 -9.26
C ILE A 137 7.09 4.97 -8.60
N ASN A 138 7.21 3.66 -8.63
CA ASN A 138 6.46 2.71 -7.81
C ASN A 138 4.97 3.01 -7.58
N ASP A 139 4.22 3.31 -8.62
CA ASP A 139 2.79 3.61 -8.58
C ASP A 139 2.41 4.85 -7.71
N PHE A 140 3.37 5.79 -7.47
CA PHE A 140 3.12 6.98 -6.66
C PHE A 140 3.18 8.28 -7.47
N ILE A 141 4.14 8.44 -8.35
CA ILE A 141 4.40 9.71 -9.05
C ILE A 141 4.03 9.54 -10.52
N LEU A 142 3.15 10.41 -11.01
CA LEU A 142 2.70 10.40 -12.40
C LEU A 142 3.82 10.92 -13.32
N SER A 143 4.22 10.10 -14.30
CA SER A 143 5.25 10.49 -15.26
C SER A 143 4.77 11.61 -16.18
N PRO A 144 5.54 12.70 -16.35
CA PRO A 144 5.23 13.74 -17.32
C PRO A 144 5.39 13.27 -18.78
N PHE A 145 6.03 12.12 -19.01
CA PHE A 145 6.33 11.60 -20.34
C PHE A 145 5.32 10.56 -20.85
N HIS A 146 4.30 10.23 -20.04
CA HIS A 146 3.22 9.34 -20.44
C HIS A 146 2.00 10.13 -20.92
N HIS A 147 1.39 9.71 -22.05
CA HIS A 147 0.29 10.44 -22.71
C HIS A 147 -0.96 10.63 -21.81
N ASN A 148 -1.30 9.66 -20.96
CA ASN A 148 -2.43 9.75 -20.03
C ASN A 148 -2.30 10.91 -19.05
N ASN A 149 -1.07 11.28 -18.67
CA ASN A 149 -0.80 12.30 -17.67
C ASN A 149 -0.66 13.71 -18.23
N ARG A 150 -0.67 13.86 -19.59
CA ARG A 150 -0.51 15.14 -20.25
C ARG A 150 -1.46 16.23 -19.72
N ARG A 151 -2.65 15.88 -19.33
CA ARG A 151 -3.66 16.79 -18.80
C ARG A 151 -3.23 17.50 -17.50
N PHE A 152 -2.32 16.93 -16.73
CA PHE A 152 -1.87 17.48 -15.44
C PHE A 152 -0.64 18.38 -15.55
N TYR A 153 0.02 18.42 -16.72
CA TYR A 153 1.25 19.16 -16.93
C TYR A 153 1.10 20.28 -17.96
N ARG A 154 1.92 21.34 -17.78
CA ARG A 154 2.20 22.35 -18.79
C ARG A 154 3.60 22.10 -19.32
N PHE A 155 3.74 22.13 -20.66
CA PHE A 155 4.98 21.86 -21.35
C PHE A 155 5.47 23.10 -22.08
N SER A 156 6.78 23.33 -22.02
CA SER A 156 7.47 24.36 -22.81
C SER A 156 8.70 23.74 -23.44
N ILE A 157 8.87 23.92 -24.73
CA ILE A 157 10.02 23.42 -25.50
C ILE A 157 10.87 24.61 -25.90
N SER A 158 12.16 24.54 -25.55
CA SER A 158 13.20 25.43 -26.07
C SER A 158 14.12 24.60 -26.96
N SER A 159 14.25 25.00 -28.21
CA SER A 159 15.17 24.37 -29.17
C SER A 159 16.55 24.99 -29.03
N PHE A 160 17.58 24.15 -28.96
CA PHE A 160 18.97 24.57 -29.17
C PHE A 160 19.32 24.37 -30.68
N ALA A 161 20.30 25.10 -31.15
CA ALA A 161 20.86 24.86 -32.47
C ALA A 161 21.49 23.45 -32.50
N GLY A 162 20.87 22.52 -33.24
CA GLY A 162 21.37 21.15 -33.36
C GLY A 162 20.29 20.06 -33.24
N SER A 163 20.71 18.83 -32.95
CA SER A 163 19.87 17.64 -32.93
C SER A 163 19.09 17.48 -31.60
N HIS A 164 19.30 18.33 -30.60
CA HIS A 164 18.73 18.21 -29.25
C HIS A 164 17.86 19.42 -28.91
N SER A 165 16.83 19.18 -28.12
CA SER A 165 15.93 20.22 -27.59
C SER A 165 15.65 19.94 -26.10
N THR A 166 15.30 21.00 -25.36
CA THR A 166 14.95 20.90 -23.94
C THR A 166 13.45 21.05 -23.77
N LEU A 167 12.83 20.08 -23.11
CA LEU A 167 11.46 20.10 -22.65
C LEU A 167 11.42 20.50 -21.18
N THR A 168 10.74 21.58 -20.84
CA THR A 168 10.42 21.94 -19.45
C THR A 168 9.00 21.54 -19.17
N PHE A 169 8.76 20.87 -18.03
CA PHE A 169 7.45 20.45 -17.59
C PHE A 169 7.17 20.96 -16.19
N ARG A 170 5.94 21.44 -15.98
CA ARG A 170 5.47 21.95 -14.69
C ARG A 170 4.05 21.46 -14.44
N PRO A 171 3.71 21.03 -13.20
CA PRO A 171 2.35 20.69 -12.84
C PRO A 171 1.38 21.86 -13.04
N LYS A 172 0.14 21.58 -13.44
CA LYS A 172 -0.96 22.56 -13.43
C LYS A 172 -1.52 22.80 -12.04
N VAL A 173 -1.41 21.79 -11.17
CA VAL A 173 -1.85 21.81 -9.78
C VAL A 173 -0.69 21.41 -8.88
N ARG A 174 -0.68 21.88 -7.65
CA ARG A 174 0.31 21.47 -6.65
C ARG A 174 -0.15 20.14 -6.04
N SER A 175 0.52 19.06 -6.38
CA SER A 175 0.30 17.72 -5.82
C SER A 175 1.62 17.04 -5.58
N THR A 176 1.72 16.27 -4.50
CA THR A 176 2.88 15.44 -4.18
C THR A 176 3.11 14.31 -5.18
N GLN A 177 2.12 14.03 -6.03
CA GLN A 177 2.23 13.00 -7.08
C GLN A 177 2.68 13.56 -8.43
N LEU A 178 2.94 14.86 -8.50
CA LEU A 178 3.41 15.53 -9.71
C LEU A 178 4.80 16.12 -9.49
N VAL A 179 5.61 16.14 -10.52
CA VAL A 179 6.99 16.62 -10.50
C VAL A 179 7.19 17.80 -11.44
N THR A 180 8.16 18.64 -11.13
CA THR A 180 8.62 19.71 -12.01
C THR A 180 10.02 19.41 -12.49
N GLY A 181 10.37 19.84 -13.71
CA GLY A 181 11.72 19.60 -14.19
C GLY A 181 11.92 19.95 -15.67
N LYS A 182 13.06 19.49 -16.16
CA LYS A 182 13.47 19.62 -17.54
C LYS A 182 14.05 18.30 -18.07
N ALA A 183 13.88 18.03 -19.35
CA ALA A 183 14.45 16.89 -20.03
C ALA A 183 15.08 17.31 -21.36
N THR A 184 16.27 16.80 -21.65
CA THR A 184 16.90 16.92 -22.96
C THR A 184 16.48 15.74 -23.81
N PHE A 185 16.05 15.99 -25.03
CA PHE A 185 15.59 14.96 -25.95
C PHE A 185 16.10 15.17 -27.36
N GLU A 186 16.21 14.10 -28.12
CA GLU A 186 16.59 14.11 -29.51
C GLU A 186 15.40 14.55 -30.38
N THR A 187 15.57 15.61 -31.17
CA THR A 187 14.49 16.25 -31.94
C THR A 187 13.91 15.35 -33.02
N LYS A 188 14.75 14.47 -33.63
CA LYS A 188 14.34 13.57 -34.72
C LYS A 188 13.45 12.43 -34.19
N THR A 189 13.86 11.75 -33.13
CA THR A 189 13.21 10.53 -32.63
C THR A 189 12.26 10.79 -31.48
N GLY A 190 12.47 11.85 -30.69
CA GLY A 190 11.78 12.08 -29.43
C GLY A 190 12.39 11.32 -28.23
N ARG A 191 13.54 10.64 -28.40
CA ARG A 191 14.26 9.93 -27.33
C ARG A 191 14.73 10.91 -26.27
N ILE A 192 14.42 10.63 -25.03
CA ILE A 192 14.92 11.38 -23.87
C ILE A 192 16.34 10.92 -23.58
N ILE A 193 17.24 11.87 -23.33
CA ILE A 193 18.66 11.65 -23.05
C ILE A 193 18.91 11.84 -21.58
N ASP A 194 18.58 13.02 -21.04
CA ASP A 194 18.78 13.39 -19.66
C ASP A 194 17.52 14.03 -19.09
N ILE A 195 17.29 13.80 -17.80
CA ILE A 195 16.18 14.38 -17.05
C ILE A 195 16.70 14.93 -15.74
N GLN A 196 16.30 16.13 -15.40
CA GLN A 196 16.39 16.67 -14.07
C GLN A 196 15.00 17.01 -13.59
N LEU A 197 14.56 16.38 -12.51
CA LEU A 197 13.25 16.60 -11.92
C LEU A 197 13.33 16.73 -10.41
N SER A 198 12.33 17.42 -9.84
CA SER A 198 12.18 17.57 -8.40
C SER A 198 10.71 17.47 -8.02
N GLY A 199 10.48 16.97 -6.82
CA GLY A 199 9.16 16.77 -6.26
C GLY A 199 9.20 16.64 -4.75
N GLU A 200 8.02 16.43 -4.18
CA GLU A 200 7.81 16.15 -2.77
C GLU A 200 6.85 14.98 -2.65
N TYR A 201 7.26 13.92 -1.97
CA TYR A 201 6.41 12.79 -1.68
C TYR A 201 6.76 12.20 -0.31
N ASP A 202 5.77 11.85 0.50
CA ASP A 202 5.94 11.23 1.82
C ASP A 202 6.95 11.99 2.73
N MET A 203 6.77 13.31 2.84
CA MET A 203 7.65 14.21 3.62
C MET A 203 9.11 14.24 3.11
N ILE A 204 9.38 13.69 1.94
CA ILE A 204 10.69 13.67 1.30
C ILE A 204 10.68 14.67 0.14
N LEU A 205 11.49 15.72 0.26
CA LEU A 205 11.82 16.61 -0.86
C LEU A 205 12.95 15.96 -1.65
N PHE A 206 12.77 15.76 -2.94
CA PHE A 206 13.77 15.08 -3.75
C PHE A 206 14.09 15.81 -5.05
N THR A 207 15.31 15.64 -5.50
CA THR A 207 15.78 15.98 -6.85
C THR A 207 16.40 14.72 -7.43
N LEU A 208 16.01 14.40 -8.66
CA LEU A 208 16.44 13.21 -9.37
C LEU A 208 17.06 13.63 -10.70
N ASN A 209 18.31 13.27 -10.93
CA ASN A 209 19.00 13.42 -12.20
C ASN A 209 19.15 12.03 -12.82
N ILE A 210 18.64 11.87 -14.05
CA ILE A 210 18.57 10.60 -14.75
C ILE A 210 19.26 10.77 -16.09
N THR A 211 20.21 9.90 -16.40
CA THR A 211 20.76 9.74 -17.74
C THR A 211 20.21 8.43 -18.32
N MET A 212 19.56 8.52 -19.48
CA MET A 212 18.93 7.38 -20.16
C MET A 212 19.94 6.61 -20.99
N GLY A 213 19.73 5.32 -21.15
CA GLY A 213 20.52 4.48 -22.04
C GLY A 213 20.44 4.93 -23.51
N SER A 214 21.39 4.49 -24.32
CA SER A 214 21.59 5.06 -25.65
C SER A 214 20.99 4.25 -26.79
N LYS A 215 20.84 2.91 -26.67
CA LYS A 215 20.51 2.04 -27.81
C LYS A 215 19.41 1.02 -27.49
N GLY A 216 18.52 0.81 -28.46
CA GLY A 216 17.51 -0.23 -28.44
C GLY A 216 16.65 -0.16 -27.16
N VAL A 217 16.34 -1.31 -26.59
CA VAL A 217 15.52 -1.39 -25.37
C VAL A 217 16.16 -0.68 -24.18
N LEU A 218 17.49 -0.60 -24.10
CA LEU A 218 18.19 0.12 -23.03
C LEU A 218 17.92 1.61 -23.03
N SER A 219 17.51 2.20 -24.17
CA SER A 219 17.10 3.61 -24.25
C SER A 219 15.81 3.93 -23.48
N LEU A 220 15.05 2.92 -23.07
CA LEU A 220 13.86 3.07 -22.24
C LEU A 220 14.18 3.07 -20.73
N TYR A 221 15.40 2.70 -20.35
CA TYR A 221 15.83 2.56 -18.95
C TYR A 221 16.91 3.57 -18.59
N PRO A 222 16.98 3.96 -17.32
CA PRO A 222 18.09 4.78 -16.83
C PRO A 222 19.39 3.97 -16.86
N GLU A 223 20.45 4.57 -17.38
CA GLU A 223 21.83 4.09 -17.26
C GLU A 223 22.47 4.58 -15.96
N GLN A 224 22.19 5.83 -15.62
CA GLN A 224 22.62 6.45 -14.37
C GLN A 224 21.47 7.21 -13.73
N CYS A 225 21.36 7.10 -12.40
CA CYS A 225 20.38 7.83 -11.63
C CYS A 225 21.00 8.38 -10.35
N VAL A 226 20.90 9.68 -10.11
CA VAL A 226 21.37 10.35 -8.90
C VAL A 226 20.19 11.01 -8.20
N LEU A 227 19.90 10.56 -6.99
CA LEU A 227 18.87 11.08 -6.11
C LEU A 227 19.51 11.90 -5.00
N GLU A 228 19.04 13.13 -4.82
CA GLU A 228 19.26 13.92 -3.62
C GLU A 228 17.94 14.10 -2.90
N ALA A 229 17.86 13.66 -1.65
CA ALA A 229 16.63 13.71 -0.90
C ALA A 229 16.84 14.33 0.49
N LYS A 230 15.84 15.10 0.94
CA LYS A 230 15.78 15.74 2.24
C LYS A 230 14.52 15.31 2.95
N PHE A 231 14.66 14.58 4.03
CA PHE A 231 13.56 14.18 4.89
C PHE A 231 13.49 15.10 6.11
N LYS A 232 12.29 15.65 6.38
CA LYS A 232 12.02 16.49 7.54
C LYS A 232 10.84 15.94 8.31
N PHE A 233 11.06 15.55 9.56
CA PHE A 233 10.01 15.01 10.41
C PHE A 233 10.20 15.39 11.88
N MET A 234 9.24 16.08 12.47
CA MET A 234 9.22 16.43 13.90
C MET A 234 10.56 16.96 14.44
N GLY A 235 11.15 17.94 13.74
CA GLY A 235 12.43 18.56 14.12
C GLY A 235 13.68 17.80 13.68
N ASN A 236 13.56 16.58 13.16
CA ASN A 236 14.64 15.84 12.54
C ASN A 236 14.85 16.29 11.11
N LYS A 237 16.13 16.33 10.68
CA LYS A 237 16.51 16.65 9.30
C LYS A 237 17.57 15.67 8.84
N ILE A 238 17.27 14.93 7.79
CA ILE A 238 18.15 13.95 7.18
C ILE A 238 18.34 14.33 5.72
N THR A 239 19.59 14.37 5.29
CA THR A 239 19.96 14.58 3.89
C THR A 239 20.61 13.31 3.36
N THR A 240 20.17 12.87 2.18
CA THR A 240 20.70 11.66 1.55
C THR A 240 21.08 11.91 0.11
N ARG A 241 22.10 11.22 -0.36
CA ARG A 241 22.47 11.18 -1.77
C ARG A 241 22.68 9.72 -2.19
N TYR A 242 21.90 9.29 -3.15
CA TYR A 242 21.97 7.97 -3.74
C TYR A 242 22.45 8.10 -5.18
N ALA A 243 23.33 7.21 -5.62
CA ALA A 243 23.73 7.09 -7.02
C ALA A 243 23.65 5.62 -7.43
N SER A 244 23.02 5.37 -8.58
CA SER A 244 22.95 4.03 -9.17
C SER A 244 23.45 4.04 -10.60
N TYR A 245 24.07 2.94 -11.00
CA TYR A 245 24.58 2.68 -12.34
C TYR A 245 24.05 1.33 -12.78
N PHE A 246 23.28 1.31 -13.86
CA PHE A 246 22.65 0.11 -14.41
C PHE A 246 23.34 -0.38 -15.68
N GLY A 247 23.08 -1.63 -16.06
CA GLY A 247 23.63 -2.20 -17.29
C GLY A 247 25.11 -2.47 -17.23
N LEU A 248 25.71 -2.60 -16.04
CA LEU A 248 27.11 -2.90 -15.89
C LEU A 248 27.42 -4.34 -16.35
N PRO A 249 28.60 -4.58 -16.96
CA PRO A 249 29.03 -5.93 -17.28
C PRO A 249 29.39 -6.70 -16.01
N GLN A 250 29.34 -8.03 -16.10
CA GLN A 250 29.84 -8.89 -15.04
C GLN A 250 31.33 -8.68 -14.84
N LYS A 251 31.70 -8.09 -13.72
CA LYS A 251 33.12 -7.84 -13.39
C LYS A 251 33.71 -8.84 -12.37
N ILE A 252 32.83 -9.59 -11.68
CA ILE A 252 33.26 -10.59 -10.69
C ILE A 252 33.21 -11.98 -11.33
N THR A 253 34.37 -12.53 -11.56
CA THR A 253 34.54 -13.93 -11.99
C THR A 253 34.66 -14.84 -10.76
N PRO A 254 34.42 -16.17 -10.90
CA PRO A 254 34.59 -17.11 -9.79
C PRO A 254 35.99 -17.07 -9.15
N GLN A 255 37.02 -16.76 -9.93
CA GLN A 255 38.40 -16.64 -9.46
C GLN A 255 38.63 -15.41 -8.55
N LEU A 256 37.91 -14.35 -8.76
CA LEU A 256 38.03 -13.13 -7.96
C LEU A 256 37.26 -13.21 -6.62
N ARG A 257 36.34 -14.17 -6.47
CA ARG A 257 35.51 -14.30 -5.25
C ARG A 257 36.32 -14.60 -3.98
N SER A 258 37.53 -15.04 -4.07
CA SER A 258 38.43 -15.28 -2.94
C SER A 258 39.06 -14.01 -2.36
N LEU A 259 38.97 -12.87 -3.08
CA LEU A 259 39.55 -11.60 -2.64
C LEU A 259 38.64 -10.92 -1.60
N PRO A 260 39.19 -10.10 -0.69
CA PRO A 260 38.43 -9.32 0.24
C PRO A 260 37.47 -8.36 -0.47
N ASP A 261 36.27 -8.14 0.07
CA ASP A 261 35.25 -7.27 -0.49
C ASP A 261 35.77 -5.85 -0.81
N THR A 262 36.68 -5.35 0.01
CA THR A 262 37.32 -4.03 -0.22
C THR A 262 38.08 -3.96 -1.55
N THR A 263 38.73 -5.05 -1.92
CA THR A 263 39.45 -5.16 -3.19
C THR A 263 38.49 -5.38 -4.34
N LEU A 264 37.47 -6.21 -4.16
CA LEU A 264 36.41 -6.45 -5.16
C LEU A 264 35.67 -5.19 -5.52
N PHE A 265 35.34 -4.35 -4.54
CA PHE A 265 34.68 -3.06 -4.81
C PHE A 265 35.53 -2.12 -5.67
N LYS A 266 36.86 -2.13 -5.56
CA LYS A 266 37.73 -1.34 -6.44
C LYS A 266 37.57 -1.71 -7.91
N HIS A 267 37.31 -2.99 -8.19
CA HIS A 267 37.11 -3.49 -9.57
C HIS A 267 35.71 -3.21 -10.12
N VAL A 268 34.67 -3.24 -9.28
CA VAL A 268 33.29 -3.11 -9.75
C VAL A 268 32.79 -1.68 -9.81
N ARG A 269 33.38 -0.75 -9.04
CA ARG A 269 32.95 0.65 -9.02
C ARG A 269 33.03 1.28 -10.41
N PRO A 270 31.96 1.90 -10.89
CA PRO A 270 31.99 2.72 -12.11
C PRO A 270 32.68 4.08 -11.87
N VAL A 271 32.60 4.59 -10.63
CA VAL A 271 33.22 5.87 -10.21
C VAL A 271 33.97 5.65 -8.88
N PRO A 272 35.21 6.13 -8.74
CA PRO A 272 35.97 6.00 -7.50
C PRO A 272 35.28 6.71 -6.33
N LEU A 273 35.61 6.31 -5.10
CA LEU A 273 35.16 7.03 -3.91
C LEU A 273 35.90 8.38 -3.83
N THR A 274 35.19 9.37 -3.27
CA THR A 274 35.84 10.63 -2.88
C THR A 274 36.70 10.41 -1.64
N THR A 275 37.63 11.30 -1.37
CA THR A 275 38.50 11.26 -0.16
C THR A 275 37.66 11.23 1.12
N GLU A 276 36.58 11.99 1.17
CA GLU A 276 35.64 11.97 2.31
C GLU A 276 34.94 10.59 2.48
N GLU A 277 34.46 10.01 1.40
CA GLU A 277 33.79 8.71 1.41
C GLU A 277 34.72 7.57 1.85
N ASP A 278 35.96 7.58 1.39
CA ASP A 278 36.96 6.58 1.80
C ASP A 278 37.37 6.76 3.27
N SER A 279 37.44 8.01 3.73
CA SER A 279 37.71 8.31 5.15
C SER A 279 36.58 7.77 6.06
N LEU A 280 35.30 7.88 5.66
CA LEU A 280 34.18 7.35 6.44
C LEU A 280 34.28 5.84 6.61
N PHE A 281 34.64 5.10 5.56
CA PHE A 281 34.87 3.67 5.65
C PHE A 281 36.06 3.34 6.56
N SER A 282 37.19 4.01 6.37
CA SER A 282 38.41 3.72 7.13
C SER A 282 38.25 4.02 8.63
N VAL A 283 37.62 5.13 8.99
CA VAL A 283 37.31 5.47 10.39
C VAL A 283 36.39 4.42 11.01
N TYR A 284 35.30 4.03 10.30
CA TYR A 284 34.34 3.07 10.80
C TYR A 284 34.99 1.69 11.05
N TYR A 285 35.76 1.16 10.11
CA TYR A 285 36.39 -0.16 10.27
C TYR A 285 37.49 -0.15 11.34
N LYS A 286 38.29 0.91 11.44
CA LYS A 286 39.25 1.07 12.55
C LYS A 286 38.56 1.08 13.91
N GLN A 287 37.44 1.81 14.03
CA GLN A 287 36.65 1.80 15.28
C GLN A 287 36.04 0.42 15.57
N GLN A 288 35.62 -0.30 14.55
CA GLN A 288 35.09 -1.64 14.72
C GLN A 288 36.15 -2.64 15.20
N GLU A 289 37.38 -2.55 14.67
CA GLU A 289 38.51 -3.36 15.13
C GLU A 289 38.89 -3.03 16.57
N GLN A 290 38.99 -1.75 16.91
CA GLN A 290 39.23 -1.31 18.28
C GLN A 290 38.15 -1.77 19.25
N ASN A 291 36.86 -1.72 18.81
CA ASN A 291 35.73 -2.21 19.59
C ASN A 291 35.73 -3.73 19.75
N LYS A 292 36.20 -4.50 18.75
CA LYS A 292 36.38 -5.94 18.88
C LYS A 292 37.49 -6.30 19.88
N MET A 293 38.60 -5.56 19.88
CA MET A 293 39.70 -5.73 20.83
C MET A 293 39.26 -5.33 22.27
N SER A 294 38.42 -4.32 22.41
CA SER A 294 37.89 -3.85 23.69
C SER A 294 36.59 -4.52 24.12
N ALA A 295 36.05 -5.45 23.33
CA ALA A 295 34.76 -6.10 23.57
C ALA A 295 34.65 -6.88 24.91
N LYS A 296 35.77 -7.14 25.59
CA LYS A 296 35.78 -7.64 26.97
C LYS A 296 35.22 -6.66 28.02
N LYS A 297 35.00 -5.37 27.68
CA LYS A 297 34.56 -4.33 28.64
C LYS A 297 33.22 -3.64 28.35
N LYS A 298 32.49 -3.99 27.29
CA LYS A 298 31.14 -3.43 27.15
C LYS A 298 30.20 -4.05 28.16
N SER A 299 29.66 -3.20 29.06
CA SER A 299 28.65 -3.59 30.05
C SER A 299 27.51 -4.36 29.36
N LEU A 300 27.17 -5.52 29.91
CA LEU A 300 26.07 -6.40 29.42
C LEU A 300 24.77 -5.62 29.25
N SER A 301 24.53 -4.60 30.10
CA SER A 301 23.36 -3.74 30.06
C SER A 301 23.27 -2.91 28.78
N ARG A 302 24.40 -2.39 28.26
CA ARG A 302 24.39 -1.56 27.06
C ARG A 302 24.08 -2.40 25.80
N ARG A 303 24.59 -3.63 25.73
CA ARG A 303 24.25 -4.55 24.64
C ARG A 303 22.77 -4.95 24.70
N MET A 304 22.26 -5.25 25.89
CA MET A 304 20.84 -5.54 26.09
C MET A 304 19.95 -4.37 25.68
N TRP A 305 20.29 -3.12 26.05
CA TRP A 305 19.50 -1.95 25.66
C TRP A 305 19.56 -1.66 24.17
N ASP A 306 20.70 -1.88 23.53
CA ASP A 306 20.84 -1.74 22.07
C ASP A 306 19.93 -2.76 21.33
N GLU A 307 19.94 -4.01 21.77
CA GLU A 307 19.16 -5.10 21.16
C GLU A 307 17.66 -4.99 21.49
N ILE A 308 17.32 -4.63 22.72
CA ILE A 308 15.94 -4.37 23.15
C ILE A 308 15.37 -3.16 22.41
N GLY A 309 16.11 -2.04 22.33
CA GLY A 309 15.66 -0.84 21.63
C GLY A 309 15.43 -1.08 20.14
N GLU A 310 16.33 -1.83 19.51
CA GLU A 310 16.18 -2.20 18.10
C GLU A 310 14.97 -3.14 17.86
N THR A 311 14.74 -4.06 18.78
CA THR A 311 13.63 -5.02 18.72
C THR A 311 12.28 -4.37 19.03
N LEU A 312 12.23 -3.48 20.02
CA LEU A 312 10.98 -2.86 20.46
C LEU A 312 10.54 -1.68 19.59
N LEU A 313 11.48 -0.85 19.13
CA LEU A 313 11.22 0.38 18.38
C LEU A 313 11.41 0.22 16.87
N GLY A 314 12.30 -0.68 16.45
CA GLY A 314 12.60 -0.93 15.05
C GLY A 314 11.72 -2.03 14.44
N ARG A 315 11.69 -2.07 13.12
CA ARG A 315 11.07 -3.17 12.37
C ARG A 315 12.10 -4.26 12.15
N ILE A 316 11.77 -5.47 12.54
CA ILE A 316 12.64 -6.62 12.35
C ILE A 316 12.28 -7.29 11.02
N THR A 317 13.28 -7.44 10.16
CA THR A 317 13.18 -8.28 8.97
C THR A 317 14.40 -9.19 8.95
N SER A 318 14.17 -10.48 8.82
CA SER A 318 15.24 -11.47 8.77
C SER A 318 14.91 -12.54 7.74
N ASN A 319 15.92 -12.99 7.02
CA ASN A 319 15.84 -14.18 6.17
C ASN A 319 16.42 -15.37 6.94
N PHE A 320 15.85 -16.54 6.74
CA PHE A 320 16.27 -17.77 7.40
C PHE A 320 16.13 -18.99 6.48
N GLY A 321 16.71 -20.12 6.90
CA GLY A 321 16.68 -21.35 6.14
C GLY A 321 17.72 -21.40 5.02
N GLU A 322 17.84 -22.55 4.38
CA GLU A 322 18.75 -22.77 3.26
C GLU A 322 18.41 -21.82 2.10
N SER A 323 19.45 -21.18 1.54
CA SER A 323 19.31 -20.23 0.42
C SER A 323 18.32 -19.08 0.68
N ASN A 324 18.12 -18.65 1.96
CA ASN A 324 17.21 -17.57 2.34
C ASN A 324 15.74 -17.79 1.89
N ARG A 325 15.28 -19.03 1.89
CA ARG A 325 13.91 -19.39 1.48
C ARG A 325 12.85 -18.96 2.49
N GLY A 326 13.25 -18.66 3.71
CA GLY A 326 12.40 -18.14 4.77
C GLY A 326 12.54 -16.62 4.92
N HIS A 327 11.43 -15.94 5.22
CA HIS A 327 11.41 -14.52 5.50
C HIS A 327 10.48 -14.25 6.68
N VAL A 328 10.98 -13.55 7.69
CA VAL A 328 10.18 -13.07 8.82
C VAL A 328 10.20 -11.56 8.88
N ARG A 329 9.04 -11.00 9.15
CA ARG A 329 8.82 -9.56 9.36
C ARG A 329 8.02 -9.36 10.62
N VAL A 330 8.54 -8.57 11.56
CA VAL A 330 7.89 -8.20 12.80
C VAL A 330 7.78 -6.67 12.85
N ASN A 331 6.58 -6.16 13.03
CA ASN A 331 6.39 -4.73 13.29
C ASN A 331 6.89 -4.39 14.70
N PRO A 332 7.29 -3.13 14.96
CA PRO A 332 7.71 -2.70 16.29
C PRO A 332 6.69 -3.04 17.37
N ILE A 333 7.17 -3.50 18.53
CA ILE A 333 6.30 -3.96 19.62
C ILE A 333 5.79 -2.77 20.45
N LEU A 334 6.64 -1.76 20.70
CA LEU A 334 6.32 -0.60 21.54
C LEU A 334 6.72 0.72 20.87
N ASN A 335 6.33 0.91 19.63
CA ASN A 335 6.65 2.14 18.93
C ASN A 335 5.46 3.12 18.96
N PRO A 336 5.58 4.31 19.60
CA PRO A 336 4.48 5.25 19.70
C PRO A 336 3.98 5.78 18.35
N LEU A 337 4.81 5.74 17.30
CA LEU A 337 4.41 6.15 15.96
C LEU A 337 3.49 5.16 15.24
N TYR A 338 3.28 3.98 15.81
CA TYR A 338 2.34 2.97 15.30
C TYR A 338 0.94 3.09 15.92
N PHE A 339 0.71 4.07 16.79
CA PHE A 339 -0.64 4.38 17.23
C PHE A 339 -1.43 5.04 16.10
N GLY A 340 -2.65 4.55 15.90
CA GLY A 340 -3.64 5.17 15.03
C GLY A 340 -4.79 5.74 15.86
N TYR A 341 -5.52 6.68 15.30
CA TYR A 341 -6.72 7.22 15.89
C TYR A 341 -7.85 7.28 14.87
N SER A 342 -9.03 6.85 15.26
CA SER A 342 -10.24 7.03 14.46
C SER A 342 -11.43 7.35 15.39
N GLY A 343 -12.40 8.11 14.88
CA GLY A 343 -13.58 8.49 15.66
C GLY A 343 -14.35 7.29 16.21
N ARG A 344 -14.35 6.18 15.48
CA ARG A 344 -15.06 4.94 15.82
C ARG A 344 -14.32 4.11 16.88
N LYS A 345 -13.02 3.88 16.72
CA LYS A 345 -12.21 2.99 17.58
C LYS A 345 -11.48 3.74 18.70
N GLY A 346 -11.38 5.07 18.60
CA GLY A 346 -10.49 5.86 19.43
C GLY A 346 -9.03 5.59 19.12
N LEU A 347 -8.17 5.71 20.11
CA LEU A 347 -6.77 5.35 20.00
C LEU A 347 -6.64 3.84 19.83
N THR A 348 -5.82 3.41 18.86
CA THR A 348 -5.56 2.00 18.56
C THR A 348 -4.07 1.76 18.41
N TYR A 349 -3.61 0.61 18.86
CA TYR A 349 -2.27 0.10 18.57
C TYR A 349 -2.39 -1.19 17.77
N LYS A 350 -1.65 -1.29 16.65
CA LYS A 350 -1.69 -2.43 15.74
C LYS A 350 -0.33 -3.11 15.70
N PHE A 351 -0.33 -4.42 15.76
CA PHE A 351 0.85 -5.27 15.71
C PHE A 351 0.69 -6.31 14.59
N ASP A 352 1.72 -6.49 13.76
CA ASP A 352 1.71 -7.43 12.63
C ASP A 352 3.03 -8.21 12.58
N VAL A 353 2.91 -9.52 12.60
CA VAL A 353 4.02 -10.46 12.37
C VAL A 353 3.68 -11.30 11.17
N GLN A 354 4.59 -11.40 10.24
CA GLN A 354 4.44 -12.23 9.06
C GLN A 354 5.69 -13.10 8.88
N THR A 355 5.46 -14.38 8.68
CA THR A 355 6.50 -15.36 8.37
C THR A 355 6.11 -16.14 7.13
N ASN A 356 7.04 -16.24 6.21
CA ASN A 356 6.87 -17.00 4.97
C ASN A 356 8.04 -17.96 4.83
N TYR A 357 7.78 -19.18 4.36
CA TYR A 357 8.81 -20.13 4.01
C TYR A 357 8.44 -20.85 2.71
N SER A 358 9.32 -20.83 1.71
CA SER A 358 9.12 -21.48 0.42
C SER A 358 9.90 -22.81 0.40
N PHE A 359 9.18 -23.93 0.39
CA PHE A 359 9.76 -25.26 0.26
C PHE A 359 10.25 -25.50 -1.18
N SER A 360 9.51 -24.98 -2.15
CA SER A 360 9.81 -25.02 -3.58
C SER A 360 9.16 -23.81 -4.27
N ASP A 361 9.36 -23.69 -5.59
CA ASP A 361 8.71 -22.65 -6.40
C ASP A 361 7.17 -22.77 -6.42
N ASN A 362 6.64 -23.93 -6.06
CA ASN A 362 5.21 -24.24 -6.08
C ASN A 362 4.60 -24.46 -4.69
N GLN A 363 5.42 -24.52 -3.64
CA GLN A 363 4.98 -24.79 -2.26
C GLN A 363 5.50 -23.75 -1.29
N LYS A 364 4.61 -23.20 -0.47
CA LYS A 364 4.93 -22.14 0.46
C LYS A 364 4.02 -22.22 1.69
N ILE A 365 4.54 -21.96 2.86
CA ILE A 365 3.76 -21.69 4.06
C ILE A 365 3.84 -20.21 4.42
N THR A 366 2.70 -19.64 4.80
CA THR A 366 2.59 -18.28 5.29
C THR A 366 1.86 -18.30 6.62
N LEU A 367 2.49 -17.75 7.65
CA LEU A 367 1.88 -17.53 8.95
C LEU A 367 1.85 -16.02 9.21
N ARG A 368 0.69 -15.48 9.57
CA ARG A 368 0.55 -14.07 9.91
C ARG A 368 -0.21 -13.92 11.21
N LEU A 369 0.27 -13.06 12.09
CA LEU A 369 -0.45 -12.59 13.27
C LEU A 369 -0.73 -11.10 13.10
N LYS A 370 -1.98 -10.76 12.90
CA LYS A 370 -2.47 -9.39 12.99
C LYS A 370 -3.18 -9.23 14.31
N SER A 371 -2.74 -8.29 15.12
CA SER A 371 -3.43 -7.98 16.37
C SER A 371 -3.50 -6.47 16.58
N GLY A 372 -4.46 -6.01 17.36
CA GLY A 372 -4.59 -4.61 17.71
C GLY A 372 -5.46 -4.43 18.93
N TYR A 373 -5.19 -3.36 19.66
CA TYR A 373 -5.96 -2.99 20.83
C TYR A 373 -6.64 -1.63 20.63
N SER A 374 -7.95 -1.60 20.84
CA SER A 374 -8.74 -0.38 20.85
C SER A 374 -8.95 0.09 22.28
N PHE A 375 -8.38 1.26 22.62
CA PHE A 375 -8.48 1.81 23.98
C PHE A 375 -9.91 2.28 24.31
N LYS A 376 -10.63 2.84 23.34
CA LYS A 376 -12.03 3.27 23.51
C LYS A 376 -12.95 2.08 23.76
N GLN A 377 -12.76 0.99 23.05
CA GLN A 377 -13.58 -0.21 23.16
C GLN A 377 -13.06 -1.19 24.22
N LYS A 378 -11.88 -0.93 24.80
CA LYS A 378 -11.17 -1.81 25.75
C LYS A 378 -11.09 -3.26 25.23
N GLN A 379 -10.72 -3.42 23.96
CA GLN A 379 -10.79 -4.71 23.30
C GLN A 379 -9.56 -5.03 22.46
N LEU A 380 -9.11 -6.27 22.55
CA LEU A 380 -8.10 -6.85 21.68
C LEU A 380 -8.78 -7.43 20.43
N PHE A 381 -8.29 -7.07 19.26
CA PHE A 381 -8.65 -7.64 17.97
C PHE A 381 -7.49 -8.49 17.48
N TYR A 382 -7.77 -9.66 16.94
CA TYR A 382 -6.74 -10.49 16.34
C TYR A 382 -7.28 -11.31 15.18
N THR A 383 -6.39 -11.57 14.22
CA THR A 383 -6.61 -12.48 13.08
C THR A 383 -5.30 -13.19 12.79
N ILE A 384 -5.33 -14.51 12.82
CA ILE A 384 -4.17 -15.38 12.70
C ILE A 384 -4.42 -16.37 11.55
N PRO A 385 -4.20 -16.01 10.28
CA PRO A 385 -4.21 -16.93 9.18
C PRO A 385 -2.91 -17.71 9.10
N ALA A 386 -3.01 -19.02 8.99
CA ALA A 386 -1.95 -19.96 8.66
C ALA A 386 -2.30 -20.62 7.33
N VAL A 387 -1.55 -20.33 6.28
CA VAL A 387 -1.83 -20.78 4.90
C VAL A 387 -0.70 -21.62 4.39
N TYR A 388 -1.00 -22.86 4.03
CA TYR A 388 -0.08 -23.73 3.32
C TYR A 388 -0.48 -23.87 1.87
N TYR A 389 0.30 -23.28 0.97
CA TYR A 389 0.14 -23.45 -0.47
C TYR A 389 0.83 -24.74 -0.91
N PHE A 390 0.05 -25.72 -1.32
CA PHE A 390 0.56 -26.96 -1.90
C PHE A 390 0.69 -26.86 -3.42
N ASN A 391 0.01 -25.88 -4.04
CA ASN A 391 0.10 -25.61 -5.47
C ASN A 391 -0.11 -24.12 -5.78
N LEU A 392 0.97 -23.33 -5.77
CA LEU A 392 0.88 -21.89 -6.05
C LEU A 392 0.35 -21.55 -7.45
N ARG A 393 0.64 -22.41 -8.45
CA ARG A 393 0.20 -22.18 -9.84
C ARG A 393 -1.32 -22.31 -10.00
N ARG A 394 -1.97 -23.10 -9.16
CA ARG A 394 -3.41 -23.34 -9.14
C ARG A 394 -4.10 -22.74 -7.91
N ASN A 395 -3.44 -21.82 -7.23
CA ASN A 395 -3.93 -21.23 -6.00
C ASN A 395 -4.45 -22.30 -5.01
N GLY A 396 -3.81 -23.48 -5.04
CA GLY A 396 -4.15 -24.62 -4.16
C GLY A 396 -3.54 -24.37 -2.78
N TYR A 397 -4.40 -24.17 -1.78
CA TYR A 397 -3.97 -23.96 -0.42
C TYR A 397 -4.91 -24.55 0.61
N ILE A 398 -4.38 -24.80 1.80
CA ILE A 398 -5.11 -25.07 3.03
C ILE A 398 -4.92 -23.89 3.94
N GLU A 399 -5.99 -23.36 4.48
CA GLU A 399 -5.96 -22.23 5.42
C GLU A 399 -6.65 -22.61 6.73
N LEU A 400 -5.96 -22.29 7.82
CA LEU A 400 -6.53 -22.25 9.17
C LEU A 400 -6.50 -20.80 9.63
N GLU A 401 -7.66 -20.21 9.87
CA GLU A 401 -7.76 -18.85 10.42
C GLU A 401 -8.44 -18.87 11.78
N VAL A 402 -7.83 -18.18 12.74
CA VAL A 402 -8.43 -17.88 14.03
C VAL A 402 -8.57 -16.38 14.15
N SER A 403 -9.80 -15.90 14.33
CA SER A 403 -10.05 -14.47 14.50
C SER A 403 -11.01 -14.20 15.65
N GLY A 404 -10.89 -13.01 16.25
CA GLY A 404 -11.77 -12.65 17.35
C GLY A 404 -11.56 -11.24 17.86
N GLY A 405 -12.32 -10.90 18.89
CA GLY A 405 -12.26 -9.61 19.54
C GLY A 405 -13.23 -8.57 18.97
N ASN A 406 -13.98 -8.86 17.95
CA ASN A 406 -14.95 -7.94 17.40
C ASN A 406 -16.20 -7.88 18.29
N ARG A 407 -16.61 -6.67 18.63
CA ARG A 407 -17.88 -6.41 19.27
C ARG A 407 -18.90 -5.96 18.24
N ILE A 408 -20.04 -6.59 18.26
CA ILE A 408 -21.17 -6.33 17.36
C ILE A 408 -22.30 -5.76 18.19
N THR A 409 -22.93 -4.67 17.71
CA THR A 409 -24.10 -4.06 18.35
C THR A 409 -25.38 -4.60 17.71
N ASN A 410 -26.39 -4.91 18.56
CA ASN A 410 -27.74 -5.26 18.11
C ASN A 410 -28.81 -4.72 19.06
N SER A 411 -29.40 -3.59 18.74
CA SER A 411 -30.43 -2.98 19.58
C SER A 411 -31.73 -3.77 19.58
N LEU A 412 -32.03 -4.52 18.52
CA LEU A 412 -33.26 -5.35 18.50
C LEU A 412 -33.24 -6.44 19.55
N VAL A 413 -32.06 -7.05 19.80
CA VAL A 413 -31.91 -8.01 20.90
C VAL A 413 -32.04 -7.31 22.24
N ALA A 414 -31.42 -6.12 22.39
CA ALA A 414 -31.54 -5.34 23.59
C ALA A 414 -33.00 -4.92 23.88
N ASP A 415 -33.69 -4.44 22.87
CA ASP A 415 -35.09 -4.04 22.98
C ASP A 415 -36.00 -5.24 23.31
N ALA A 416 -35.79 -6.38 22.69
CA ALA A 416 -36.51 -7.61 23.00
C ALA A 416 -36.30 -8.06 24.46
N ILE A 417 -35.06 -8.00 24.95
CA ILE A 417 -34.75 -8.33 26.36
C ILE A 417 -35.42 -7.33 27.31
N LYS A 418 -35.38 -6.04 27.01
CA LYS A 418 -36.01 -5.00 27.83
C LYS A 418 -37.51 -5.16 27.92
N ASN A 419 -38.19 -5.44 26.78
CA ASN A 419 -39.63 -5.59 26.69
C ASN A 419 -40.16 -6.84 27.37
N GLU A 420 -39.35 -7.88 27.52
CA GLU A 420 -39.75 -9.14 28.14
C GLU A 420 -39.35 -9.25 29.61
N SER A 421 -38.64 -8.26 30.13
CA SER A 421 -38.09 -8.29 31.50
C SER A 421 -38.80 -7.33 32.44
N PRO A 422 -38.78 -7.60 33.78
CA PRO A 422 -39.44 -6.76 34.76
C PRO A 422 -38.91 -5.32 34.76
N ASP A 423 -39.79 -4.33 34.97
CA ASP A 423 -39.46 -2.90 35.02
C ASP A 423 -38.48 -2.48 36.14
N SER A 424 -38.19 -3.37 37.07
CA SER A 424 -37.30 -3.13 38.21
C SER A 424 -35.80 -3.14 37.87
N ILE A 425 -35.43 -3.44 36.61
CA ILE A 425 -34.03 -3.61 36.21
C ILE A 425 -33.48 -2.29 35.64
N ASN A 426 -32.36 -1.81 36.20
CA ASN A 426 -31.67 -0.66 35.65
C ASN A 426 -30.85 -1.04 34.37
N TRP A 427 -31.49 -0.95 33.24
CA TRP A 427 -30.90 -1.28 31.93
C TRP A 427 -29.81 -0.31 31.47
N SER A 428 -29.78 0.91 31.99
CA SER A 428 -28.80 1.95 31.59
C SER A 428 -27.35 1.60 31.98
N SER A 429 -27.20 0.75 33.02
CA SER A 429 -25.88 0.29 33.49
C SER A 429 -25.34 -0.94 32.74
N MET A 430 -26.14 -1.55 31.87
CA MET A 430 -25.84 -2.83 31.23
C MET A 430 -25.49 -2.66 29.75
N GLN A 431 -24.49 -3.41 29.28
CA GLN A 431 -24.04 -3.41 27.87
C GLN A 431 -24.78 -4.49 27.07
N LEU A 432 -26.06 -4.28 26.80
CA LEU A 432 -26.90 -5.24 26.07
C LEU A 432 -26.57 -5.34 24.59
N ASP A 433 -26.05 -4.27 24.01
CA ASP A 433 -25.88 -4.14 22.57
C ASP A 433 -24.56 -4.73 22.07
N TYR A 434 -23.71 -5.30 22.97
CA TYR A 434 -22.38 -5.73 22.60
C TYR A 434 -22.21 -7.23 22.77
N PHE A 435 -21.65 -7.85 21.73
CA PHE A 435 -21.31 -9.27 21.70
C PHE A 435 -19.85 -9.47 21.31
N LYS A 436 -19.22 -10.46 21.95
CA LYS A 436 -17.91 -10.93 21.58
C LYS A 436 -18.05 -12.03 20.52
N ASN A 437 -17.34 -11.90 19.41
CA ASN A 437 -17.32 -12.89 18.35
C ASN A 437 -15.94 -13.55 18.25
N THR A 438 -15.90 -14.88 18.20
CA THR A 438 -14.70 -15.68 17.92
C THR A 438 -15.03 -16.57 16.72
N ARG A 439 -14.17 -16.60 15.74
CA ARG A 439 -14.31 -17.41 14.52
C ARG A 439 -13.05 -18.26 14.32
N ILE A 440 -13.25 -19.52 14.01
CA ILE A 440 -12.22 -20.45 13.56
C ILE A 440 -12.70 -21.00 12.24
N SER A 441 -11.90 -20.91 11.19
CA SER A 441 -12.23 -21.47 9.88
C SER A 441 -11.09 -22.33 9.37
N PHE A 442 -11.46 -23.46 8.79
CA PHE A 442 -10.55 -24.33 8.06
C PHE A 442 -11.06 -24.44 6.64
N ASN A 443 -10.25 -24.03 5.67
CA ASN A 443 -10.60 -23.93 4.26
C ASN A 443 -9.60 -24.67 3.39
N LEU A 444 -10.07 -25.29 2.34
CA LEU A 444 -9.30 -25.86 1.25
C LEU A 444 -9.72 -25.18 -0.05
N ASN A 445 -8.78 -24.53 -0.71
CA ASN A 445 -9.00 -23.88 -1.99
C ASN A 445 -8.24 -24.55 -3.12
N TYR A 446 -8.87 -24.63 -4.29
CA TYR A 446 -8.21 -25.08 -5.50
C TYR A 446 -8.83 -24.48 -6.76
N ASP A 447 -7.98 -23.89 -7.61
CA ASP A 447 -8.39 -23.34 -8.90
C ASP A 447 -8.22 -24.39 -10.01
N PHE A 448 -9.31 -24.93 -10.50
CA PHE A 448 -9.32 -25.88 -11.64
C PHE A 448 -8.86 -25.20 -12.93
N SER A 449 -9.14 -23.90 -13.04
CA SER A 449 -8.66 -23.04 -14.13
C SER A 449 -8.47 -21.61 -13.61
N PRO A 450 -7.80 -20.71 -14.38
CA PRO A 450 -7.75 -19.29 -14.03
C PRO A 450 -9.12 -18.62 -13.91
N LYS A 451 -10.17 -19.25 -14.46
CA LYS A 451 -11.53 -18.73 -14.48
C LYS A 451 -12.46 -19.36 -13.44
N PHE A 452 -12.09 -20.48 -12.85
CA PHE A 452 -12.94 -21.22 -11.93
C PHE A 452 -12.15 -21.86 -10.79
N GLY A 453 -12.60 -21.62 -9.56
CA GLY A 453 -12.06 -22.19 -8.34
C GLY A 453 -13.17 -22.64 -7.40
N ILE A 454 -12.81 -23.49 -6.46
CA ILE A 454 -13.67 -23.95 -5.37
C ILE A 454 -12.93 -23.77 -4.06
N ASN A 455 -13.63 -23.21 -3.08
CA ASN A 455 -13.19 -23.14 -1.70
C ASN A 455 -14.22 -23.90 -0.84
N THR A 456 -13.77 -24.85 -0.07
CA THR A 456 -14.65 -25.62 0.82
C THR A 456 -14.02 -25.74 2.19
N GLY A 457 -14.86 -25.84 3.22
CA GLY A 457 -14.34 -25.90 4.57
C GLY A 457 -15.40 -25.97 5.66
N ILE A 458 -14.94 -25.67 6.87
CA ILE A 458 -15.79 -25.66 8.07
C ILE A 458 -15.51 -24.34 8.83
N VAL A 459 -16.57 -23.69 9.24
CA VAL A 459 -16.49 -22.47 10.06
C VAL A 459 -17.15 -22.72 11.40
N LEU A 460 -16.38 -22.47 12.44
CA LEU A 460 -16.84 -22.48 13.83
C LEU A 460 -16.97 -21.03 14.30
N ARG A 461 -18.13 -20.64 14.80
CA ARG A 461 -18.34 -19.31 15.38
C ARG A 461 -18.88 -19.44 16.78
N ARG A 462 -18.33 -18.67 17.69
CA ARG A 462 -18.87 -18.49 19.03
C ARG A 462 -19.15 -17.02 19.27
N ARG A 463 -20.41 -16.72 19.59
CA ARG A 463 -20.86 -15.39 19.99
C ARG A 463 -21.33 -15.45 21.42
N SER A 464 -20.91 -14.49 22.21
CA SER A 464 -21.31 -14.41 23.60
C SER A 464 -21.60 -12.97 24.00
N ALA A 465 -22.66 -12.77 24.78
CA ALA A 465 -22.95 -11.46 25.37
C ALA A 465 -21.76 -11.00 26.21
N VAL A 466 -21.45 -9.71 26.17
CA VAL A 466 -20.42 -9.08 27.01
C VAL A 466 -20.92 -9.03 28.45
N ASP A 467 -22.18 -8.63 28.64
CA ASP A 467 -22.88 -8.69 29.91
C ASP A 467 -23.86 -9.87 29.90
N ARG A 468 -23.69 -10.82 30.82
CA ARG A 468 -24.49 -12.07 30.87
C ARG A 468 -25.75 -11.92 31.68
N LYS A 469 -25.76 -11.03 32.68
CA LYS A 469 -26.86 -10.88 33.63
C LYS A 469 -28.21 -10.66 32.98
N PRO A 470 -28.35 -9.78 31.98
CA PRO A 470 -29.65 -9.56 31.32
C PRO A 470 -30.20 -10.80 30.63
N PHE A 471 -29.31 -11.62 30.05
CA PHE A 471 -29.70 -12.84 29.38
C PHE A 471 -30.14 -13.93 30.36
N GLU A 472 -29.46 -14.02 31.51
CA GLU A 472 -29.82 -14.94 32.58
C GLU A 472 -31.16 -14.57 33.19
N LEU A 473 -31.42 -13.28 33.42
CA LEU A 473 -32.69 -12.77 33.94
C LEU A 473 -33.86 -13.02 32.97
N SER A 474 -33.64 -12.92 31.66
CA SER A 474 -34.65 -13.21 30.64
C SER A 474 -34.72 -14.69 30.23
N GLN A 475 -33.98 -15.58 30.91
CA GLN A 475 -33.88 -17.01 30.61
C GLN A 475 -33.44 -17.29 29.15
N ARG A 476 -32.66 -16.40 28.55
CA ARG A 476 -32.13 -16.55 27.20
C ARG A 476 -30.67 -17.02 27.21
N PRO A 477 -30.26 -17.81 26.25
CA PRO A 477 -28.87 -18.20 26.12
C PRO A 477 -27.98 -16.97 25.88
N TYR A 478 -26.95 -16.79 26.69
CA TYR A 478 -25.95 -15.72 26.54
C TYR A 478 -24.83 -16.07 25.56
N SER A 479 -24.77 -17.32 25.11
CA SER A 479 -23.72 -17.79 24.20
C SER A 479 -24.31 -18.70 23.14
N TYR A 480 -23.93 -18.42 21.89
CA TYR A 480 -24.32 -19.18 20.70
C TYR A 480 -23.08 -19.70 20.01
N THR A 481 -23.12 -20.98 19.65
CA THR A 481 -22.08 -21.65 18.90
C THR A 481 -22.66 -22.19 17.60
N SER A 482 -21.98 -21.94 16.47
CA SER A 482 -22.28 -22.56 15.21
C SER A 482 -21.10 -23.34 14.68
N ALA A 483 -21.36 -24.50 14.11
CA ALA A 483 -20.42 -25.27 13.34
C ALA A 483 -21.08 -25.53 11.98
N ALA A 484 -20.45 -25.00 10.94
CA ALA A 484 -21.05 -24.95 9.62
C ALA A 484 -20.06 -25.39 8.54
N PRO A 485 -20.26 -26.52 7.87
CA PRO A 485 -19.65 -26.77 6.59
C PRO A 485 -20.06 -25.68 5.60
N GLN A 486 -19.10 -25.28 4.75
CA GLN A 486 -19.29 -24.28 3.72
C GLN A 486 -18.67 -24.72 2.41
N ILE A 487 -19.26 -24.24 1.32
CA ILE A 487 -18.70 -24.35 -0.03
C ILE A 487 -18.89 -23.03 -0.74
N GLU A 488 -17.85 -22.58 -1.42
CA GLU A 488 -17.82 -21.38 -2.23
C GLU A 488 -17.36 -21.74 -3.63
N PHE A 489 -18.12 -21.32 -4.62
CA PHE A 489 -17.73 -21.38 -6.02
C PHE A 489 -17.21 -20.00 -6.43
N GLU A 490 -16.04 -19.95 -7.00
CA GLU A 490 -15.44 -18.70 -7.47
C GLU A 490 -15.31 -18.71 -9.00
N ILE A 491 -15.95 -17.74 -9.64
CA ILE A 491 -15.95 -17.56 -11.10
C ILE A 491 -15.24 -16.25 -11.43
N ARG A 492 -14.24 -16.31 -12.31
CA ARG A 492 -13.46 -15.18 -12.81
C ARG A 492 -13.55 -15.11 -14.32
N PRO A 493 -14.53 -14.42 -14.90
CA PRO A 493 -14.77 -14.43 -16.36
C PRO A 493 -13.54 -14.04 -17.19
N TRP A 494 -12.74 -13.12 -16.68
CA TRP A 494 -11.52 -12.59 -17.34
C TRP A 494 -10.22 -13.08 -16.69
N GLY A 495 -10.27 -14.15 -15.89
CA GLY A 495 -9.13 -14.67 -15.13
C GLY A 495 -8.77 -13.83 -13.91
N TYR A 496 -7.57 -14.01 -13.36
CA TYR A 496 -7.14 -13.42 -12.08
C TYR A 496 -7.15 -11.88 -12.00
N ASN A 497 -7.10 -11.19 -13.12
CA ASN A 497 -7.12 -9.72 -13.15
C ASN A 497 -8.52 -9.14 -13.42
N GLY A 498 -9.54 -10.00 -13.45
CA GLY A 498 -10.91 -9.64 -13.78
C GLY A 498 -11.82 -9.51 -12.57
N ALA A 499 -13.13 -9.53 -12.88
CA ALA A 499 -14.15 -9.64 -11.85
C ALA A 499 -14.08 -10.97 -11.15
N ILE A 500 -14.41 -10.98 -9.86
CA ILE A 500 -14.53 -12.16 -9.02
C ILE A 500 -16.01 -12.28 -8.64
N ILE A 501 -16.62 -13.38 -8.98
CA ILE A 501 -18.01 -13.68 -8.65
C ILE A 501 -17.98 -14.91 -7.75
N THR A 502 -18.55 -14.82 -6.56
CA THR A 502 -18.65 -15.94 -5.63
C THR A 502 -20.09 -16.32 -5.38
N ALA A 503 -20.33 -17.61 -5.20
CA ALA A 503 -21.58 -18.18 -4.72
C ALA A 503 -21.25 -19.07 -3.53
N ASP A 504 -21.73 -18.67 -2.36
CA ASP A 504 -21.42 -19.30 -1.08
C ASP A 504 -22.65 -20.01 -0.53
N TYR A 505 -22.47 -21.23 -0.06
CA TYR A 505 -23.45 -21.98 0.72
C TYR A 505 -22.84 -22.37 2.06
N GLU A 506 -23.58 -22.13 3.14
CA GLU A 506 -23.16 -22.44 4.50
C GLU A 506 -24.33 -23.03 5.27
N ARG A 507 -24.12 -24.20 5.91
CA ARG A 507 -25.13 -24.87 6.71
C ARG A 507 -24.68 -25.09 8.14
N GLY A 508 -25.29 -24.38 9.08
CA GLY A 508 -25.12 -24.61 10.52
C GLY A 508 -25.87 -25.84 10.96
N ILE A 509 -25.19 -26.81 11.57
CA ILE A 509 -25.78 -28.10 11.97
C ILE A 509 -25.81 -28.15 13.50
N LYS A 510 -27.01 -28.19 14.10
CA LYS A 510 -27.21 -28.33 15.52
C LYS A 510 -26.66 -29.66 16.03
N GLY A 511 -25.92 -29.64 17.12
CA GLY A 511 -25.27 -30.83 17.70
C GLY A 511 -23.90 -31.15 17.11
N PHE A 512 -23.59 -30.71 15.88
CA PHE A 512 -22.29 -30.93 15.28
C PHE A 512 -21.25 -30.07 16.00
N LEU A 513 -20.15 -30.68 16.46
CA LEU A 513 -19.09 -30.02 17.26
C LEU A 513 -19.64 -29.19 18.44
N LYS A 514 -20.70 -29.66 19.10
CA LYS A 514 -21.40 -28.97 20.19
C LYS A 514 -22.05 -27.63 19.79
N ALA A 515 -22.38 -27.45 18.50
CA ALA A 515 -23.15 -26.30 18.05
C ALA A 515 -24.57 -26.34 18.60
N ASN A 516 -25.09 -25.19 19.00
CA ASN A 516 -26.46 -25.03 19.48
C ASN A 516 -27.37 -24.30 18.47
N THR A 517 -26.84 -23.87 17.32
CA THR A 517 -27.59 -23.17 16.29
C THR A 517 -27.74 -24.01 15.02
N GLU A 518 -28.88 -23.84 14.35
CA GLU A 518 -29.19 -24.44 13.07
C GLU A 518 -29.64 -23.39 12.09
N TYR A 519 -29.06 -23.40 10.87
CA TYR A 519 -29.40 -22.45 9.81
C TYR A 519 -28.91 -22.94 8.45
N GLU A 520 -29.47 -22.36 7.40
CA GLU A 520 -29.02 -22.52 6.04
C GLU A 520 -28.93 -21.16 5.36
N LYS A 521 -27.77 -20.84 4.79
CA LYS A 521 -27.43 -19.52 4.26
C LYS A 521 -26.89 -19.62 2.85
N TYR A 522 -27.33 -18.74 2.00
CA TYR A 522 -26.83 -18.51 0.65
C TYR A 522 -26.32 -17.09 0.52
N GLU A 523 -25.19 -16.91 -0.14
CA GLU A 523 -24.61 -15.61 -0.41
C GLU A 523 -24.02 -15.54 -1.81
N PHE A 524 -24.22 -14.42 -2.48
CA PHE A 524 -23.67 -14.13 -3.79
C PHE A 524 -22.92 -12.80 -3.69
N ASP A 525 -21.70 -12.73 -4.19
CA ASP A 525 -20.90 -11.52 -4.21
C ASP A 525 -20.17 -11.41 -5.55
N ALA A 526 -20.16 -10.23 -6.13
CA ALA A 526 -19.43 -9.93 -7.35
C ALA A 526 -18.60 -8.67 -7.13
N GLN A 527 -17.30 -8.79 -7.24
CA GLN A 527 -16.35 -7.71 -7.03
C GLN A 527 -15.55 -7.45 -8.29
N TYR A 528 -15.37 -6.18 -8.64
CA TYR A 528 -14.52 -5.79 -9.73
C TYR A 528 -13.77 -4.49 -9.40
N LYS A 529 -12.45 -4.54 -9.43
CA LYS A 529 -11.59 -3.37 -9.33
C LYS A 529 -10.91 -3.14 -10.68
N ARG A 530 -11.34 -2.09 -11.37
CA ARG A 530 -10.75 -1.68 -12.64
C ARG A 530 -9.73 -0.57 -12.40
N PRO A 531 -8.45 -0.80 -12.67
CA PRO A 531 -7.48 0.29 -12.75
C PRO A 531 -7.83 1.18 -13.94
N LEU A 532 -7.80 2.47 -13.73
CA LEU A 532 -8.02 3.50 -14.73
C LEU A 532 -6.73 4.32 -14.88
N PRO A 533 -6.58 5.07 -15.98
CA PRO A 533 -5.41 5.90 -16.19
C PRO A 533 -5.14 6.89 -15.04
N SER A 534 -3.87 7.26 -14.90
CA SER A 534 -3.39 8.28 -13.95
C SER A 534 -3.69 7.96 -12.49
N LEU A 535 -3.36 6.74 -12.06
CA LEU A 535 -3.57 6.22 -10.70
C LEU A 535 -5.02 6.26 -10.23
N SER A 536 -5.97 6.35 -11.14
CA SER A 536 -7.39 6.27 -10.81
C SER A 536 -7.85 4.81 -10.79
N SER A 537 -8.90 4.53 -10.04
CA SER A 537 -9.53 3.20 -10.05
C SER A 537 -11.03 3.29 -9.82
N LEU A 538 -11.76 2.35 -10.39
CA LEU A 538 -13.17 2.14 -10.15
C LEU A 538 -13.34 0.78 -9.46
N GLN A 539 -13.96 0.78 -8.29
CA GLN A 539 -14.27 -0.42 -7.52
C GLN A 539 -15.78 -0.57 -7.50
N MET A 540 -16.26 -1.73 -7.86
CA MET A 540 -17.66 -2.08 -7.86
C MET A 540 -17.85 -3.36 -7.07
N ARG A 541 -18.89 -3.42 -6.25
CA ARG A 541 -19.28 -4.62 -5.54
C ARG A 541 -20.80 -4.74 -5.55
N LEU A 542 -21.29 -5.91 -5.93
CA LEU A 542 -22.68 -6.32 -5.85
C LEU A 542 -22.75 -7.50 -4.92
N GLY A 543 -23.70 -7.51 -4.01
CA GLY A 543 -23.84 -8.62 -3.07
C GLY A 543 -25.31 -8.86 -2.76
N ALA A 544 -25.64 -10.12 -2.54
CA ALA A 544 -26.96 -10.56 -2.09
C ALA A 544 -26.80 -11.77 -1.18
N GLY A 545 -27.59 -11.84 -0.14
CA GLY A 545 -27.58 -12.98 0.76
C GLY A 545 -28.94 -13.18 1.43
N PHE A 546 -29.27 -14.42 1.73
CA PHE A 546 -30.49 -14.76 2.44
C PHE A 546 -30.35 -16.07 3.22
N TYR A 547 -31.24 -16.23 4.19
CA TYR A 547 -31.41 -17.46 4.92
C TYR A 547 -32.64 -18.20 4.40
N SER A 548 -32.47 -19.42 3.90
CA SER A 548 -33.58 -20.30 3.54
C SER A 548 -34.21 -20.98 4.77
N HIS A 549 -33.37 -21.22 5.79
CA HIS A 549 -33.80 -21.83 7.05
C HIS A 549 -33.09 -21.17 8.23
N LYS A 550 -33.83 -20.97 9.32
CA LYS A 550 -33.34 -20.55 10.63
C LYS A 550 -34.03 -21.38 11.70
N GLY A 551 -33.27 -21.91 12.65
CA GLY A 551 -33.82 -22.64 13.79
C GLY A 551 -34.63 -21.72 14.74
N LYS A 552 -35.22 -22.32 15.76
CA LYS A 552 -36.09 -21.62 16.74
C LYS A 552 -35.39 -20.47 17.47
N ASP A 553 -34.09 -20.62 17.82
CA ASP A 553 -33.28 -19.62 18.52
C ASP A 553 -32.48 -18.75 17.54
N SER A 554 -33.17 -18.09 16.63
CA SER A 554 -32.59 -17.48 15.45
C SER A 554 -32.08 -16.05 15.62
N TYR A 555 -32.31 -15.39 16.75
CA TYR A 555 -32.06 -13.96 16.86
C TYR A 555 -30.57 -13.54 16.81
N PHE A 556 -29.66 -14.48 17.12
CA PHE A 556 -28.24 -14.27 16.87
C PHE A 556 -27.77 -14.56 15.43
N LEU A 557 -28.59 -15.25 14.64
CA LEU A 557 -28.26 -15.54 13.25
C LEU A 557 -28.32 -14.32 12.34
N ASP A 558 -29.05 -13.30 12.73
CA ASP A 558 -29.13 -12.02 12.01
C ASP A 558 -27.82 -11.24 12.12
N TYR A 559 -26.97 -11.67 13.04
CA TYR A 559 -25.69 -11.07 13.33
C TYR A 559 -24.60 -11.51 12.37
N SER A 560 -24.13 -10.65 11.50
CA SER A 560 -22.88 -10.78 10.74
C SER A 560 -22.55 -12.21 10.27
N ASN A 561 -23.54 -13.05 10.02
CA ASN A 561 -23.31 -14.33 9.38
C ASN A 561 -23.14 -14.20 7.89
N PHE A 562 -23.59 -13.08 7.31
CA PHE A 562 -23.26 -12.74 5.95
C PHE A 562 -21.81 -12.31 5.86
N LYS A 563 -21.15 -12.70 4.78
CA LYS A 563 -19.74 -12.45 4.54
C LYS A 563 -19.47 -10.94 4.52
N GLU A 564 -18.56 -10.47 5.37
CA GLU A 564 -18.13 -9.07 5.42
C GLU A 564 -19.22 -8.03 5.66
N ASN A 565 -20.36 -8.40 6.19
CA ASN A 565 -21.33 -7.44 6.61
C ASN A 565 -20.83 -6.71 7.86
N ASN A 566 -20.14 -5.62 7.61
CA ASN A 566 -19.86 -4.58 8.57
C ASN A 566 -19.53 -5.02 9.98
N ILE A 567 -18.49 -5.77 10.09
CA ILE A 567 -17.75 -5.73 11.32
C ILE A 567 -16.95 -4.43 11.25
N PRO A 568 -17.40 -3.36 11.95
CA PRO A 568 -16.64 -2.15 12.04
C PRO A 568 -15.35 -2.49 12.77
N GLY A 569 -14.30 -2.50 12.14
CA GLY A 569 -13.07 -2.82 12.77
C GLY A 569 -12.07 -3.35 11.82
N GLY A 570 -12.41 -3.30 10.56
CA GLY A 570 -11.44 -3.58 9.52
C GLY A 570 -10.16 -2.84 9.82
N TRP A 571 -9.09 -3.42 9.48
CA TRP A 571 -7.77 -2.82 9.47
C TRP A 571 -7.70 -1.66 8.45
N ASN A 572 -8.81 -1.42 7.76
CA ASN A 572 -8.91 -0.60 6.58
C ASN A 572 -9.82 0.59 6.84
N ASP A 573 -9.27 1.80 6.85
CA ASP A 573 -10.05 3.05 6.94
C ASP A 573 -10.25 3.64 5.54
N ASN A 574 -10.36 2.79 4.51
CA ASN A 574 -10.58 3.23 3.14
C ASN A 574 -12.05 3.51 2.83
N TRP A 575 -12.96 3.07 3.69
CA TRP A 575 -14.43 3.18 3.57
C TRP A 575 -15.02 2.68 2.24
N ALA A 576 -14.22 2.07 1.41
CA ALA A 576 -14.68 1.49 0.16
C ALA A 576 -15.48 0.22 0.44
N ASN A 577 -16.64 0.08 -0.21
CA ASN A 577 -17.55 -1.04 -0.06
C ASN A 577 -18.18 -1.18 1.35
N GLU A 578 -18.19 -0.12 2.15
CA GLU A 578 -18.76 -0.07 3.49
C GLU A 578 -19.85 0.98 3.57
N PHE A 579 -20.81 0.79 4.49
CA PHE A 579 -21.81 1.79 4.85
C PHE A 579 -21.36 2.49 6.13
N GLU A 580 -21.20 3.80 6.07
CA GLU A 580 -20.62 4.57 7.17
C GLU A 580 -21.66 5.13 8.14
N LEU A 581 -22.86 5.43 7.65
CA LEU A 581 -23.94 6.01 8.44
C LEU A 581 -25.02 4.98 8.80
N LEU A 582 -25.02 3.83 8.12
CA LEU A 582 -26.02 2.79 8.35
C LEU A 582 -26.02 2.33 9.81
N ASN A 583 -27.18 2.32 10.41
CA ASN A 583 -27.37 1.74 11.71
C ASN A 583 -27.18 0.21 11.62
N SER A 584 -26.14 -0.29 12.29
CA SER A 584 -25.77 -1.71 12.27
C SER A 584 -26.92 -2.62 12.73
N ASN A 585 -27.82 -2.13 13.56
CA ASN A 585 -28.96 -2.89 14.06
C ASN A 585 -29.94 -3.27 12.96
N TRP A 586 -30.21 -2.37 12.03
CA TRP A 586 -31.13 -2.62 10.95
C TRP A 586 -30.58 -3.64 9.96
N TYR A 587 -29.32 -3.48 9.60
CA TYR A 587 -28.64 -4.31 8.66
C TYR A 587 -28.46 -5.74 9.19
N ASN A 588 -27.93 -5.85 10.41
CA ASN A 588 -27.66 -7.14 11.03
C ASN A 588 -28.92 -7.93 11.40
N ALA A 589 -30.05 -7.25 11.58
CA ALA A 589 -31.34 -7.90 11.88
C ALA A 589 -32.06 -8.44 10.65
N SER A 590 -31.59 -8.15 9.46
CA SER A 590 -32.26 -8.56 8.22
C SER A 590 -32.08 -10.04 7.92
N LYS A 591 -33.14 -10.65 7.37
CA LYS A 591 -33.13 -12.04 6.88
C LYS A 591 -32.48 -12.15 5.51
N TYR A 592 -32.46 -11.08 4.75
CA TYR A 592 -31.83 -10.97 3.45
C TYR A 592 -31.22 -9.58 3.28
N TYR A 593 -30.32 -9.46 2.34
CA TYR A 593 -29.84 -8.19 1.85
C TYR A 593 -29.56 -8.25 0.35
N VAL A 594 -29.67 -7.10 -0.29
CA VAL A 594 -29.11 -6.83 -1.62
C VAL A 594 -28.35 -5.52 -1.52
N ARG A 595 -27.10 -5.50 -1.95
CA ARG A 595 -26.27 -4.29 -1.91
C ARG A 595 -25.55 -4.03 -3.22
N ALA A 596 -25.29 -2.77 -3.49
CA ALA A 596 -24.42 -2.30 -4.54
C ALA A 596 -23.49 -1.21 -3.97
N ASN A 597 -22.20 -1.36 -4.16
CA ASN A 597 -21.22 -0.37 -3.73
C ASN A 597 -20.39 0.05 -4.94
N LEU A 598 -20.20 1.35 -5.10
CA LEU A 598 -19.37 1.95 -6.13
C LEU A 598 -18.41 2.93 -5.47
N THR A 599 -17.12 2.77 -5.74
CA THR A 599 -16.09 3.69 -5.27
C THR A 599 -15.20 4.09 -6.45
N TYR A 600 -15.14 5.38 -6.74
CA TYR A 600 -14.20 5.96 -7.67
C TYR A 600 -13.07 6.63 -6.90
N GLU A 601 -11.83 6.21 -7.16
CA GLU A 601 -10.62 6.76 -6.55
C GLU A 601 -9.78 7.46 -7.62
N SER A 602 -9.29 8.65 -7.32
CA SER A 602 -8.37 9.40 -8.18
C SER A 602 -7.43 10.25 -7.32
N PRO A 603 -6.17 10.46 -7.74
CA PRO A 603 -5.23 11.33 -7.02
C PRO A 603 -5.57 12.82 -7.18
N ILE A 604 -6.26 13.20 -8.25
CA ILE A 604 -6.56 14.59 -8.59
C ILE A 604 -8.00 14.66 -9.10
N LEU A 605 -8.91 15.08 -8.22
CA LEU A 605 -10.34 15.15 -8.54
C LEU A 605 -10.93 16.53 -8.31
N LEU A 606 -11.22 16.92 -7.08
CA LEU A 606 -11.83 18.20 -6.72
C LEU A 606 -10.93 19.01 -5.78
N VAL A 607 -10.63 18.49 -4.60
CA VAL A 607 -9.86 19.19 -3.54
C VAL A 607 -8.40 19.35 -3.94
N ALA A 608 -7.85 18.44 -4.72
CA ALA A 608 -6.49 18.57 -5.25
C ALA A 608 -6.27 19.84 -6.09
N TRP A 609 -7.33 20.43 -6.67
CA TRP A 609 -7.25 21.69 -7.42
C TRP A 609 -7.16 22.93 -6.51
N ILE A 610 -7.44 22.79 -5.21
CA ILE A 610 -7.35 23.89 -4.25
C ILE A 610 -5.86 24.09 -3.87
N PRO A 611 -5.24 25.26 -4.15
CA PRO A 611 -3.80 25.44 -4.06
C PRO A 611 -3.18 25.17 -2.69
N TRP A 612 -3.93 25.38 -1.62
CA TRP A 612 -3.43 25.28 -0.24
C TRP A 612 -3.55 23.87 0.34
N VAL A 613 -4.60 23.17 -0.01
CA VAL A 613 -4.97 21.85 0.53
C VAL A 613 -4.48 20.76 -0.40
N GLY A 614 -4.67 20.95 -1.72
CA GLY A 614 -4.43 19.93 -2.73
C GLY A 614 -3.02 19.35 -2.74
N ARG A 615 -2.01 20.14 -2.33
CA ARG A 615 -0.63 19.65 -2.25
C ARG A 615 -0.44 18.48 -1.29
N PHE A 616 -1.31 18.31 -0.31
CA PHE A 616 -1.22 17.24 0.69
C PHE A 616 -2.08 16.04 0.36
N ILE A 617 -3.01 16.19 -0.60
CA ILE A 617 -3.94 15.13 -0.97
C ILE A 617 -3.24 14.14 -1.90
N GLU A 618 -3.29 12.86 -1.54
CA GLU A 618 -2.78 11.76 -2.36
C GLU A 618 -3.89 11.03 -3.08
N LYS A 619 -5.06 10.93 -2.44
CA LYS A 619 -6.21 10.23 -2.98
C LYS A 619 -7.50 10.92 -2.61
N GLU A 620 -8.36 11.03 -3.59
CA GLU A 620 -9.74 11.49 -3.42
C GLU A 620 -10.68 10.37 -3.86
N ARG A 621 -11.78 10.18 -3.14
CA ARG A 621 -12.74 9.12 -3.41
C ARG A 621 -14.15 9.64 -3.40
N ILE A 622 -14.95 9.14 -4.34
CA ILE A 622 -16.41 9.31 -4.36
C ILE A 622 -17.00 7.94 -4.08
N TYR A 623 -17.97 7.91 -3.17
CA TYR A 623 -18.66 6.69 -2.77
C TYR A 623 -20.14 6.79 -3.11
N MET A 624 -20.73 5.70 -3.55
CA MET A 624 -22.15 5.49 -3.71
C MET A 624 -22.48 4.07 -3.28
N ASN A 625 -23.28 3.96 -2.22
CA ASN A 625 -23.64 2.68 -1.63
C ASN A 625 -25.16 2.56 -1.58
N ILE A 626 -25.69 1.44 -1.99
CA ILE A 626 -27.14 1.15 -2.01
C ILE A 626 -27.36 -0.16 -1.28
N LEU A 627 -28.37 -0.19 -0.42
CA LEU A 627 -28.77 -1.36 0.34
C LEU A 627 -30.29 -1.51 0.33
N ASP A 628 -30.75 -2.72 0.07
CA ASP A 628 -32.14 -3.14 0.23
C ASP A 628 -32.22 -4.27 1.24
N ILE A 629 -33.00 -4.09 2.28
CA ILE A 629 -33.25 -5.05 3.34
C ILE A 629 -34.71 -4.93 3.83
N ASN A 630 -35.17 -5.85 4.66
CA ASN A 630 -36.57 -5.92 5.14
C ASN A 630 -37.20 -4.59 5.61
N ARG A 631 -36.41 -3.62 6.05
CA ARG A 631 -36.92 -2.35 6.62
C ARG A 631 -36.46 -1.10 5.87
N LEU A 632 -35.58 -1.26 4.88
CA LEU A 632 -34.97 -0.17 4.12
C LEU A 632 -35.11 -0.47 2.63
N HIS A 633 -35.95 0.31 1.91
CA HIS A 633 -36.31 0.09 0.52
C HIS A 633 -36.23 1.37 -0.33
N PRO A 634 -35.10 1.79 -0.89
CA PRO A 634 -33.72 1.44 -0.55
C PRO A 634 -33.12 2.39 0.52
N TYR A 635 -32.01 1.99 1.10
CA TYR A 635 -31.07 2.86 1.78
C TYR A 635 -29.96 3.26 0.81
N ILE A 636 -29.69 4.54 0.69
CA ILE A 636 -28.65 5.06 -0.22
C ILE A 636 -27.73 5.96 0.58
N GLU A 637 -26.42 5.75 0.39
CA GLU A 637 -25.39 6.55 1.03
C GLU A 637 -24.43 7.08 -0.02
N TYR A 638 -24.19 8.38 0.00
CA TYR A 638 -23.19 9.05 -0.82
C TYR A 638 -22.07 9.55 0.07
N GLY A 639 -20.85 9.51 -0.42
CA GLY A 639 -19.70 9.97 0.33
C GLY A 639 -18.64 10.61 -0.54
N TYR A 640 -17.89 11.51 0.06
CA TYR A 640 -16.68 12.07 -0.51
C TYR A 640 -15.56 11.99 0.53
N GLY A 641 -14.42 11.39 0.15
CA GLY A 641 -13.29 11.18 1.03
C GLY A 641 -11.99 11.69 0.43
N ILE A 642 -11.12 12.16 1.30
CA ILE A 642 -9.74 12.54 0.99
C ILE A 642 -8.79 11.74 1.85
N ALA A 643 -7.65 11.39 1.30
CA ALA A 643 -6.60 10.73 2.04
C ALA A 643 -5.24 11.33 1.71
N THR A 644 -4.46 11.52 2.76
CA THR A 644 -3.04 11.81 2.71
C THR A 644 -2.28 10.58 3.19
N HIS A 645 -0.97 10.67 3.28
CA HIS A 645 -0.14 9.62 3.85
C HIS A 645 -0.44 9.32 5.32
N ILE A 646 -0.87 10.33 6.09
CA ILE A 646 -1.06 10.28 7.54
C ILE A 646 -2.53 10.31 7.91
N PHE A 647 -3.34 11.02 7.15
CA PHE A 647 -4.68 11.43 7.52
C PHE A 647 -5.68 11.04 6.45
N SER A 648 -6.85 10.59 6.88
CA SER A 648 -8.02 10.39 6.02
C SER A 648 -9.23 11.10 6.63
N ALA A 649 -10.02 11.74 5.79
CA ALA A 649 -11.29 12.36 6.17
C ALA A 649 -12.34 12.10 5.10
N GLY A 650 -13.59 11.94 5.51
CA GLY A 650 -14.72 11.76 4.60
C GLY A 650 -15.99 12.35 5.19
N ILE A 651 -16.83 12.84 4.30
CA ILE A 651 -18.18 13.27 4.60
C ILE A 651 -19.14 12.34 3.87
N PHE A 652 -20.17 11.89 4.58
CA PHE A 652 -21.16 10.97 4.07
C PHE A 652 -22.55 11.51 4.34
N THR A 653 -23.47 11.28 3.42
CA THR A 653 -24.89 11.60 3.56
C THR A 653 -25.72 10.37 3.22
N ALA A 654 -26.78 10.16 3.98
CA ALA A 654 -27.66 9.02 3.83
C ALA A 654 -29.09 9.41 3.53
N GLN A 655 -29.77 8.57 2.77
CA GLN A 655 -31.21 8.62 2.50
C GLN A 655 -31.83 7.26 2.79
N GLN A 656 -32.97 7.27 3.44
CA GLN A 656 -33.77 6.09 3.76
C GLN A 656 -35.15 6.21 3.12
N ASN A 657 -35.54 5.23 2.31
CA ASN A 657 -36.86 5.24 1.65
C ASN A 657 -37.18 6.56 0.92
N GLY A 658 -36.16 7.18 0.31
CA GLY A 658 -36.28 8.46 -0.39
C GLY A 658 -36.24 9.72 0.49
N HIS A 659 -36.19 9.58 1.82
CA HIS A 659 -36.08 10.70 2.75
C HIS A 659 -34.64 10.86 3.25
N PHE A 660 -34.23 12.10 3.47
CA PHE A 660 -32.94 12.42 4.05
C PHE A 660 -32.84 11.85 5.48
N ASP A 661 -31.80 11.05 5.77
CA ASP A 661 -31.59 10.41 7.07
C ASP A 661 -30.53 11.13 7.91
N GLY A 662 -29.45 11.61 7.27
CA GLY A 662 -28.42 12.34 8.01
C GLY A 662 -27.14 12.60 7.24
N ILE A 663 -26.24 13.35 7.90
CA ILE A 663 -24.87 13.61 7.46
C ILE A 663 -23.91 13.17 8.57
N GLY A 664 -22.81 12.57 8.19
CA GLY A 664 -21.76 12.21 9.13
C GLY A 664 -20.36 12.44 8.57
N VAL A 665 -19.44 12.74 9.47
CA VAL A 665 -18.02 12.90 9.14
C VAL A 665 -17.24 11.73 9.70
N ARG A 666 -16.31 11.21 8.90
CA ARG A 666 -15.37 10.18 9.30
C ARG A 666 -13.95 10.72 9.18
N PHE A 667 -13.09 10.35 10.11
CA PHE A 667 -11.68 10.70 10.04
C PHE A 667 -10.80 9.63 10.69
N GLY A 668 -9.57 9.52 10.22
CA GLY A 668 -8.57 8.65 10.75
C GLY A 668 -7.18 9.25 10.63
N ILE A 669 -6.31 8.96 11.57
CA ILE A 669 -4.90 9.38 11.58
C ILE A 669 -4.06 8.14 11.84
N GLU A 670 -3.09 7.88 10.96
CA GLU A 670 -2.14 6.79 11.08
C GLU A 670 -0.83 7.16 10.40
N LEU A 671 0.24 7.33 11.19
CA LEU A 671 1.52 7.85 10.70
C LEU A 671 2.24 6.88 9.75
N PHE A 672 2.13 5.59 9.96
CA PHE A 672 2.87 4.57 9.19
C PHE A 672 1.95 3.47 8.65
N ARG A 673 0.91 3.89 7.95
CA ARG A 673 -0.11 2.97 7.39
C ARG A 673 0.45 1.93 6.42
N GLN A 674 1.49 2.25 5.69
CA GLN A 674 2.05 1.40 4.63
C GLN A 674 3.34 0.68 5.02
N TRP A 675 3.74 0.74 6.26
CA TRP A 675 5.00 0.14 6.74
C TRP A 675 4.82 -1.27 7.25
#